data_5c959296ae3461ff5a6d4750279c747d
#
_entry.id   5c959296ae3461ff5a6d4750279c747d
#
_cell.length_a   1.000
_cell.length_b   1.000
_cell.length_c   1.000
_cell.angle_alpha   90.00
_cell.angle_beta   90.00
_cell.angle_gamma   90.00
#
_symmetry.space_group_name_H-M   'P 1'
#
loop_
_entity.id
_entity.type
_entity.pdbx_description
1 polymer ?
#
loop_
_entity_poly.entity_id
_entity_poly.type
_entity_poly.pdbx_seq_one_letter_code
_entity_poly.pdbx_strand_id
1 'polypeptide(L)'
;MPSNFTTNFRSFRLKLAEYEEDDLLIEEMAGHEGMSQLFEFQLRLRSHSDAIDPRKIIGKPADLQIETSSTDHNGGVRHWNGYVSRFKRTGRAMSADGQDVYTYECDIVPWFWFMTQNEDNRIFQNKTVREIIEIIFDEFQYSDFDFNLTESHPALEYCTQYHETTFEFISRLIEREGIHYYFKHQVKRGEPRHILMFTDNNGGNPKLDPDSHPYHHAGYGEHGAEAILSLSMDQQMRTRRITLSDWDYEKKNTVQEDTPTLLDIGSDHGLERYRYPGGFVESNLGKYRSRVIMEAEEASHMCFFGRSQIRTLVPGHVFRLEHHPLDEFNIDYMVLSVWHHGRNNMTDSAAKYGNEIALQPKQVTWRAPLRTPRACVRGPQTALVVGPPSEEIYTDQLGRIKVRFHWDRKVDKRRTDMPDDKATCWIRVAQMWAGNGYGTMFVPRIGMEVIVDFLEGDPDQPIVTGCVYNGVNKPPYAPPGPGPATRSGIKTLSSKGGGGTNELYFEDKQGSEEVFLQAERNLQVKVKAARTESIGGARNTRIGSYDSTKVDDYQTLNVGTSRSVRVKGYSMNLADDFSEFGSKGSYLMLHGQTTTTVSGSERVDIVGKEIAALGYSKISLQAGSSFIVLDSSGVKIVGPTVSINSGGAPLATGLVSYGVPDYDAAGAHGTRDGTVTDPIQQLQAKALINAAQSNQALCAECQAARAAYQALMA
;
A
#
# COMPACT_ATOMS: atom_id res chain seq x y z
N MET A 1 -7.99 -3.88 76.33
CA MET A 1 -8.27 -4.94 75.36
C MET A 1 -7.39 -4.68 74.18
N PRO A 2 -6.73 -5.66 73.57
CA PRO A 2 -6.03 -5.36 72.33
C PRO A 2 -7.04 -4.84 71.29
N SER A 3 -6.66 -3.83 70.51
CA SER A 3 -7.54 -3.22 69.52
C SER A 3 -7.97 -4.30 68.54
N ASN A 4 -9.28 -4.42 68.27
CA ASN A 4 -9.81 -5.34 67.27
C ASN A 4 -9.40 -4.93 65.83
N PHE A 5 -8.59 -3.87 65.71
CA PHE A 5 -8.10 -3.33 64.43
C PHE A 5 -6.70 -3.88 64.14
N THR A 6 -6.64 -5.11 63.67
CA THR A 6 -5.42 -5.82 63.32
C THR A 6 -5.69 -6.84 62.24
N THR A 7 -4.74 -7.19 61.45
CA THR A 7 -4.77 -8.27 60.45
C THR A 7 -4.72 -9.65 61.09
N ASN A 8 -4.32 -9.75 62.36
CA ASN A 8 -4.36 -10.99 63.09
C ASN A 8 -5.80 -11.53 63.14
N PHE A 9 -6.02 -12.79 62.73
CA PHE A 9 -7.32 -13.44 62.65
C PHE A 9 -8.24 -12.94 61.50
N ARG A 10 -7.70 -12.20 60.50
CA ARG A 10 -8.46 -11.80 59.30
C ARG A 10 -8.22 -12.80 58.17
N SER A 11 -9.31 -13.23 57.52
CA SER A 11 -9.20 -14.13 56.38
C SER A 11 -8.65 -13.43 55.11
N PHE A 12 -8.87 -12.13 54.99
CA PHE A 12 -8.33 -11.32 53.91
C PHE A 12 -7.33 -10.30 54.43
N ARG A 13 -6.17 -10.24 53.81
CA ARG A 13 -5.09 -9.29 54.16
C ARG A 13 -4.64 -8.54 52.91
N LEU A 14 -4.20 -7.31 53.08
CA LEU A 14 -3.64 -6.48 52.03
C LEU A 14 -2.25 -6.00 52.43
N LYS A 15 -1.26 -6.29 51.59
CA LYS A 15 0.08 -5.74 51.76
C LYS A 15 0.34 -4.69 50.68
N LEU A 16 0.69 -3.50 51.10
CA LEU A 16 1.08 -2.37 50.23
C LEU A 16 2.54 -2.00 50.48
N ALA A 17 3.22 -1.44 49.48
CA ALA A 17 4.66 -1.22 49.51
C ALA A 17 5.16 -0.30 50.64
N GLU A 18 4.36 0.71 51.05
CA GLU A 18 4.82 1.76 52.00
C GLU A 18 3.91 1.85 53.24
N TYR A 19 3.05 0.87 53.48
CA TYR A 19 2.13 0.82 54.62
C TYR A 19 2.21 -0.54 55.31
N GLU A 20 2.05 -0.52 56.64
CA GLU A 20 1.95 -1.77 57.40
C GLU A 20 0.58 -2.43 57.15
N GLU A 21 0.51 -3.74 57.33
CA GLU A 21 -0.72 -4.50 57.06
C GLU A 21 -1.89 -4.04 57.96
N ASP A 22 -1.62 -3.51 59.16
CA ASP A 22 -2.63 -3.00 60.08
C ASP A 22 -3.09 -1.57 59.79
N ASP A 23 -2.43 -0.85 58.88
CA ASP A 23 -2.83 0.52 58.51
C ASP A 23 -4.14 0.55 57.68
N LEU A 24 -4.37 -0.47 56.85
CA LEU A 24 -5.48 -0.56 55.92
C LEU A 24 -6.08 -1.99 55.93
N LEU A 25 -7.17 -2.17 56.64
CA LEU A 25 -7.84 -3.46 56.74
C LEU A 25 -8.92 -3.61 55.68
N ILE A 26 -8.97 -4.77 55.02
CA ILE A 26 -10.02 -5.10 54.05
C ILE A 26 -11.35 -5.35 54.78
N GLU A 27 -12.40 -4.65 54.42
CA GLU A 27 -13.77 -4.88 54.80
C GLU A 27 -14.48 -5.84 53.86
N GLU A 28 -14.42 -5.48 52.57
CA GLU A 28 -15.05 -6.23 51.48
C GLU A 28 -14.11 -6.24 50.26
N MET A 29 -14.20 -7.32 49.49
CA MET A 29 -13.56 -7.45 48.20
C MET A 29 -14.55 -7.95 47.17
N ALA A 30 -14.44 -7.41 45.98
CA ALA A 30 -14.98 -7.98 44.74
C ALA A 30 -13.88 -8.05 43.71
N GLY A 31 -13.81 -9.10 42.93
CA GLY A 31 -12.74 -9.22 41.94
C GLY A 31 -13.14 -10.11 40.78
N HIS A 32 -12.47 -9.91 39.66
CA HIS A 32 -12.66 -10.71 38.47
C HIS A 32 -11.32 -11.09 37.89
N GLU A 33 -11.14 -12.34 37.55
CA GLU A 33 -10.04 -12.85 36.75
C GLU A 33 -10.57 -13.79 35.66
N GLY A 34 -9.93 -13.77 34.47
CA GLY A 34 -10.40 -14.58 33.35
C GLY A 34 -9.33 -14.79 32.29
N MET A 35 -9.55 -15.80 31.47
CA MET A 35 -8.70 -16.06 30.29
C MET A 35 -8.84 -14.94 29.28
N SER A 36 -7.72 -14.44 28.78
CA SER A 36 -7.62 -13.28 27.86
C SER A 36 -8.36 -12.04 28.38
N GLN A 37 -8.32 -11.85 29.71
CA GLN A 37 -8.91 -10.70 30.39
C GLN A 37 -7.93 -10.16 31.43
N LEU A 38 -7.91 -8.83 31.61
CA LEU A 38 -7.21 -8.23 32.74
C LEU A 38 -7.98 -8.53 34.03
N PHE A 39 -7.29 -8.92 35.06
CA PHE A 39 -7.95 -9.03 36.36
C PHE A 39 -8.12 -7.63 36.98
N GLU A 40 -9.17 -7.51 37.81
CA GLU A 40 -9.41 -6.34 38.63
C GLU A 40 -9.99 -6.77 39.98
N PHE A 41 -9.39 -6.28 41.06
CA PHE A 41 -9.91 -6.49 42.42
C PHE A 41 -10.22 -5.12 43.01
N GLN A 42 -11.47 -4.94 43.40
CA GLN A 42 -11.99 -3.75 44.07
C GLN A 42 -12.13 -4.03 45.57
N LEU A 43 -11.41 -3.27 46.35
CA LEU A 43 -11.36 -3.43 47.80
C LEU A 43 -12.01 -2.24 48.48
N ARG A 44 -12.86 -2.54 49.49
CA ARG A 44 -13.27 -1.58 50.47
C ARG A 44 -12.39 -1.72 51.69
N LEU A 45 -11.76 -0.65 52.10
CA LEU A 45 -10.74 -0.63 53.14
C LEU A 45 -11.17 0.26 54.30
N ARG A 46 -10.70 -0.07 55.50
CA ARG A 46 -10.84 0.73 56.74
C ARG A 46 -9.48 1.08 57.30
N SER A 47 -9.36 2.29 57.86
CA SER A 47 -8.14 2.78 58.53
C SER A 47 -8.52 3.65 59.73
N HIS A 48 -7.70 3.67 60.76
CA HIS A 48 -7.77 4.70 61.79
C HIS A 48 -7.09 6.02 61.42
N SER A 49 -6.28 6.00 60.35
CA SER A 49 -5.59 7.17 59.81
C SER A 49 -6.45 7.86 58.76
N ASP A 50 -6.59 9.18 58.85
CA ASP A 50 -7.14 10.05 57.82
C ASP A 50 -6.06 10.55 56.87
N ALA A 51 -4.78 10.29 57.15
CA ALA A 51 -3.61 10.80 56.46
C ALA A 51 -2.97 9.80 55.50
N ILE A 52 -3.76 8.84 54.96
CA ILE A 52 -3.26 7.94 53.91
C ILE A 52 -2.99 8.73 52.64
N ASP A 53 -1.73 8.74 52.18
CA ASP A 53 -1.30 9.49 51.00
C ASP A 53 -1.45 8.64 49.73
N PRO A 54 -2.38 8.99 48.80
CA PRO A 54 -2.56 8.26 47.54
C PRO A 54 -1.32 8.16 46.68
N ARG A 55 -0.40 9.13 46.74
CA ARG A 55 0.83 9.15 45.96
C ARG A 55 1.81 8.02 46.31
N LYS A 56 1.68 7.49 47.56
CA LYS A 56 2.46 6.36 48.04
C LYS A 56 1.86 5.01 47.69
N ILE A 57 0.64 5.01 47.14
CA ILE A 57 -0.16 3.79 46.88
C ILE A 57 -0.38 3.60 45.36
N ILE A 58 -0.83 4.64 44.66
CA ILE A 58 -1.17 4.56 43.25
C ILE A 58 0.09 4.24 42.40
N GLY A 59 -0.04 3.23 41.51
CA GLY A 59 1.04 2.72 40.70
C GLY A 59 2.03 1.83 41.43
N LYS A 60 1.82 1.53 42.71
CA LYS A 60 2.71 0.68 43.50
C LYS A 60 2.20 -0.75 43.58
N PRO A 61 3.10 -1.73 43.82
CA PRO A 61 2.71 -3.12 44.03
C PRO A 61 1.77 -3.29 45.23
N ALA A 62 0.82 -4.20 45.06
CA ALA A 62 -0.10 -4.64 46.07
C ALA A 62 -0.20 -6.17 46.08
N ASP A 63 -0.37 -6.79 47.25
CA ASP A 63 -0.57 -8.21 47.39
C ASP A 63 -1.83 -8.45 48.27
N LEU A 64 -2.91 -8.89 47.62
CA LEU A 64 -4.14 -9.31 48.24
C LEU A 64 -4.01 -10.79 48.58
N GLN A 65 -4.26 -11.13 49.82
CA GLN A 65 -4.10 -12.49 50.38
C GLN A 65 -5.41 -13.01 50.94
N ILE A 66 -5.65 -14.31 50.75
CA ILE A 66 -6.72 -15.05 51.40
C ILE A 66 -6.19 -16.36 51.99
N GLU A 67 -6.58 -16.68 53.21
CA GLU A 67 -6.32 -18.00 53.80
C GLU A 67 -7.09 -19.09 53.06
N THR A 68 -6.40 -20.18 52.71
CA THR A 68 -7.00 -21.37 52.08
C THR A 68 -7.08 -22.49 53.09
N SER A 69 -7.93 -23.47 52.80
CA SER A 69 -8.05 -24.69 53.64
C SER A 69 -6.94 -25.70 53.33
N SER A 70 -6.19 -25.49 52.26
CA SER A 70 -5.12 -26.39 51.80
C SER A 70 -3.78 -26.00 52.41
N THR A 71 -2.97 -26.98 52.77
CA THR A 71 -1.56 -26.85 53.16
C THR A 71 -0.63 -26.93 51.98
N ASP A 72 -1.07 -26.41 50.83
CA ASP A 72 -0.31 -26.40 49.60
C ASP A 72 1.03 -25.68 49.69
N HIS A 73 1.79 -25.66 48.58
CA HIS A 73 3.15 -25.09 48.50
C HIS A 73 3.27 -23.63 48.92
N ASN A 74 2.15 -22.92 49.13
CA ASN A 74 2.10 -21.51 49.56
C ASN A 74 1.73 -21.37 51.05
N GLY A 75 1.77 -22.44 51.85
CA GLY A 75 1.53 -22.37 53.26
C GLY A 75 0.08 -22.06 53.65
N GLY A 76 -0.89 -22.42 52.82
CA GLY A 76 -2.32 -22.18 53.04
C GLY A 76 -2.78 -20.74 52.79
N VAL A 77 -2.05 -19.99 51.95
CA VAL A 77 -2.41 -18.63 51.57
C VAL A 77 -2.39 -18.52 50.02
N ARG A 78 -3.49 -18.05 49.46
CA ARG A 78 -3.51 -17.61 48.06
C ARG A 78 -3.20 -16.12 47.96
N HIS A 79 -2.40 -15.78 46.96
CA HIS A 79 -1.98 -14.44 46.66
C HIS A 79 -2.59 -13.94 45.34
N TRP A 80 -3.07 -12.70 45.29
CA TRP A 80 -3.37 -11.96 44.07
C TRP A 80 -2.50 -10.71 44.05
N ASN A 81 -1.43 -10.78 43.29
CA ASN A 81 -0.49 -9.69 43.17
C ASN A 81 -0.90 -8.77 42.04
N GLY A 82 -0.73 -7.48 42.19
CA GLY A 82 -1.03 -6.49 41.17
C GLY A 82 -0.43 -5.13 41.51
N TYR A 83 -0.98 -4.12 40.90
CA TYR A 83 -0.65 -2.73 41.12
C TYR A 83 -1.90 -1.93 41.39
N VAL A 84 -1.83 -0.95 42.29
CA VAL A 84 -2.96 -0.09 42.56
C VAL A 84 -3.17 0.90 41.40
N SER A 85 -4.33 0.78 40.73
CA SER A 85 -4.71 1.70 39.66
C SER A 85 -5.51 2.90 40.14
N ARG A 86 -6.31 2.72 41.21
CA ARG A 86 -7.16 3.75 41.78
C ARG A 86 -7.16 3.63 43.29
N PHE A 87 -7.13 4.77 44.01
CA PHE A 87 -7.30 4.88 45.44
C PHE A 87 -8.22 6.08 45.76
N LYS A 88 -9.27 5.86 46.51
CA LYS A 88 -10.31 6.86 46.82
C LYS A 88 -10.66 6.84 48.29
N ARG A 89 -10.70 8.02 48.92
CA ARG A 89 -11.29 8.20 50.26
C ARG A 89 -12.79 8.37 50.10
N THR A 90 -13.57 7.49 50.74
CA THR A 90 -15.03 7.46 50.59
C THR A 90 -15.77 8.11 51.75
N GLY A 91 -15.21 8.07 52.94
CA GLY A 91 -15.90 8.68 54.07
C GLY A 91 -15.23 8.48 55.42
N ARG A 92 -15.98 8.76 56.47
CA ARG A 92 -15.66 8.55 57.88
C ARG A 92 -16.86 7.87 58.53
N ALA A 93 -16.59 6.87 59.30
CA ALA A 93 -17.54 6.17 60.14
C ALA A 93 -17.05 6.14 61.61
N MET A 94 -17.90 5.90 62.52
CA MET A 94 -17.51 5.68 63.92
C MET A 94 -17.54 4.17 64.21
N SER A 95 -16.47 3.64 64.77
CA SER A 95 -16.41 2.26 65.19
C SER A 95 -17.29 2.03 66.46
N ALA A 96 -17.61 0.80 66.78
CA ALA A 96 -18.42 0.44 67.95
C ALA A 96 -17.77 0.86 69.27
N ASP A 97 -16.46 1.02 69.34
CA ASP A 97 -15.67 1.52 70.47
C ASP A 97 -15.51 3.06 70.50
N GLY A 98 -16.20 3.77 69.60
CA GLY A 98 -16.21 5.23 69.56
C GLY A 98 -15.02 5.87 68.85
N GLN A 99 -14.13 5.10 68.22
CA GLN A 99 -13.01 5.63 67.46
C GLN A 99 -13.42 5.96 66.04
N ASP A 100 -12.76 6.99 65.46
CA ASP A 100 -12.94 7.32 64.06
C ASP A 100 -12.33 6.26 63.15
N VAL A 101 -13.10 5.84 62.16
CA VAL A 101 -12.69 4.92 61.11
C VAL A 101 -12.92 5.58 59.77
N TYR A 102 -11.87 5.70 58.99
CA TYR A 102 -11.92 6.24 57.64
C TYR A 102 -12.04 5.11 56.63
N THR A 103 -12.87 5.31 55.61
CA THR A 103 -13.14 4.31 54.58
C THR A 103 -12.53 4.71 53.27
N TYR A 104 -11.93 3.72 52.59
CA TYR A 104 -11.26 3.89 51.33
C TYR A 104 -11.70 2.82 50.35
N GLU A 105 -11.55 3.12 49.03
CA GLU A 105 -11.65 2.16 47.95
C GLU A 105 -10.31 2.04 47.27
N CYS A 106 -9.92 0.83 46.86
CA CYS A 106 -8.65 0.54 46.21
C CYS A 106 -8.89 -0.49 45.12
N ASP A 107 -8.43 -0.19 43.87
CA ASP A 107 -8.53 -1.12 42.77
C ASP A 107 -7.12 -1.63 42.42
N ILE A 108 -7.01 -2.98 42.35
CA ILE A 108 -5.75 -3.68 42.01
C ILE A 108 -5.89 -4.31 40.64
N VAL A 109 -4.91 -4.05 39.76
CA VAL A 109 -4.86 -4.48 38.37
C VAL A 109 -3.50 -5.12 38.04
N PRO A 110 -3.40 -5.93 36.96
CA PRO A 110 -2.09 -6.45 36.53
C PRO A 110 -1.19 -5.33 35.92
N TRP A 111 0.12 -5.58 35.86
CA TRP A 111 1.03 -4.65 35.18
C TRP A 111 0.66 -4.47 33.70
N PHE A 112 0.07 -5.47 33.04
CA PHE A 112 -0.39 -5.40 31.67
C PHE A 112 -1.49 -4.36 31.46
N TRP A 113 -2.26 -4.02 32.51
CA TRP A 113 -3.25 -2.95 32.49
C TRP A 113 -2.65 -1.57 32.17
N PHE A 114 -1.39 -1.30 32.55
CA PHE A 114 -0.77 -0.01 32.21
C PHE A 114 -0.66 0.22 30.72
N MET A 115 -0.69 -0.82 29.91
CA MET A 115 -0.71 -0.73 28.45
C MET A 115 -2.04 -0.26 27.88
N THR A 116 -3.11 -0.22 28.68
CA THR A 116 -4.37 0.45 28.30
C THR A 116 -4.28 1.97 28.40
N GLN A 117 -3.26 2.49 29.10
CA GLN A 117 -3.03 3.93 29.31
C GLN A 117 -2.01 4.51 28.35
N ASN A 118 -1.50 3.71 27.41
CA ASN A 118 -0.52 4.11 26.42
C ASN A 118 -1.07 3.85 25.03
N GLU A 119 -1.08 4.89 24.18
CA GLU A 119 -1.45 4.82 22.77
C GLU A 119 -0.25 5.19 21.92
N ASP A 120 -0.02 4.49 20.81
CA ASP A 120 1.09 4.78 19.91
C ASP A 120 0.71 4.55 18.44
N ASN A 121 1.55 5.10 17.54
CA ASN A 121 1.54 4.84 16.12
C ASN A 121 2.93 4.37 15.71
N ARG A 122 3.06 3.12 15.27
CA ARG A 122 4.36 2.53 14.92
C ARG A 122 4.20 1.33 14.00
N ILE A 123 5.29 0.98 13.34
CA ILE A 123 5.34 -0.06 12.33
C ILE A 123 6.33 -1.15 12.75
N PHE A 124 5.91 -2.40 12.60
CA PHE A 124 6.76 -3.57 12.72
C PHE A 124 6.84 -4.27 11.36
N GLN A 125 8.02 -4.72 10.97
CA GLN A 125 8.25 -5.42 9.70
C GLN A 125 8.98 -6.73 9.93
N ASN A 126 8.52 -7.79 9.24
CA ASN A 126 9.13 -9.12 9.28
C ASN A 126 9.31 -9.65 10.71
N LYS A 127 8.27 -9.50 11.54
CA LYS A 127 8.25 -9.92 12.92
C LYS A 127 7.07 -10.85 13.19
N THR A 128 7.31 -11.89 13.98
CA THR A 128 6.25 -12.71 14.56
C THR A 128 5.50 -11.93 15.64
N VAL A 129 4.26 -12.33 15.94
CA VAL A 129 3.49 -11.71 17.03
C VAL A 129 4.23 -11.80 18.36
N ARG A 130 4.89 -12.93 18.64
CA ARG A 130 5.74 -13.10 19.82
C ARG A 130 6.87 -12.07 19.86
N GLU A 131 7.64 -11.91 18.80
CA GLU A 131 8.74 -10.93 18.74
C GLU A 131 8.23 -9.49 18.90
N ILE A 132 7.04 -9.17 18.35
CA ILE A 132 6.42 -7.84 18.54
C ILE A 132 6.12 -7.60 20.01
N ILE A 133 5.52 -8.58 20.70
CA ILE A 133 5.20 -8.48 22.12
C ILE A 133 6.47 -8.36 22.97
N GLU A 134 7.49 -9.18 22.70
CA GLU A 134 8.78 -9.12 23.40
C GLU A 134 9.45 -7.74 23.25
N ILE A 135 9.45 -7.16 22.04
CA ILE A 135 9.98 -5.81 21.81
C ILE A 135 9.21 -4.77 22.63
N ILE A 136 7.87 -4.87 22.64
CA ILE A 136 7.04 -3.94 23.39
C ILE A 136 7.31 -4.04 24.90
N PHE A 137 7.34 -5.26 25.43
CA PHE A 137 7.54 -5.47 26.86
C PHE A 137 8.94 -5.05 27.32
N ASP A 138 9.96 -5.26 26.49
CA ASP A 138 11.33 -4.78 26.75
C ASP A 138 11.38 -3.23 26.82
N GLU A 139 10.67 -2.53 25.92
CA GLU A 139 10.58 -1.06 25.95
C GLU A 139 10.00 -0.53 27.29
N PHE A 140 9.03 -1.25 27.87
CA PHE A 140 8.43 -0.93 29.15
C PHE A 140 9.15 -1.56 30.34
N GLN A 141 10.21 -2.33 30.12
CA GLN A 141 11.01 -3.03 31.12
C GLN A 141 10.20 -4.06 31.93
N TYR A 142 9.17 -4.67 31.30
CA TYR A 142 8.43 -5.77 31.88
C TYR A 142 9.08 -7.11 31.54
N SER A 143 9.31 -7.94 32.56
CA SER A 143 9.94 -9.25 32.41
C SER A 143 9.11 -10.42 32.98
N ASP A 144 8.01 -10.12 33.65
CA ASP A 144 7.17 -11.13 34.28
C ASP A 144 6.10 -11.68 33.29
N PHE A 145 6.59 -12.29 32.19
CA PHE A 145 5.79 -12.97 31.19
C PHE A 145 6.51 -14.22 30.67
N ASP A 146 5.74 -15.14 30.10
CA ASP A 146 6.28 -16.36 29.47
C ASP A 146 5.36 -16.81 28.31
N PHE A 147 5.93 -17.54 27.36
CA PHE A 147 5.25 -18.11 26.21
C PHE A 147 5.34 -19.64 26.23
N ASN A 148 4.19 -20.28 26.20
CA ASN A 148 4.04 -21.71 26.00
C ASN A 148 3.25 -21.97 24.70
N LEU A 149 3.91 -21.69 23.55
CA LEU A 149 3.31 -21.81 22.22
C LEU A 149 3.75 -23.13 21.58
N THR A 150 2.82 -23.81 20.96
CA THR A 150 3.03 -25.12 20.29
C THR A 150 2.85 -25.03 18.77
N GLU A 151 2.09 -24.06 18.28
CA GLU A 151 1.86 -23.81 16.87
C GLU A 151 2.94 -22.89 16.30
N SER A 152 3.12 -22.94 14.98
CA SER A 152 4.01 -22.04 14.27
C SER A 152 3.28 -20.77 13.86
N HIS A 153 3.72 -19.64 14.36
CA HIS A 153 3.17 -18.32 14.04
C HIS A 153 4.09 -17.62 13.04
N PRO A 154 3.65 -17.36 11.79
CA PRO A 154 4.49 -16.77 10.77
C PRO A 154 4.83 -15.31 11.09
N ALA A 155 5.98 -14.87 10.57
CA ALA A 155 6.34 -13.46 10.61
C ALA A 155 5.39 -12.64 9.73
N LEU A 156 4.92 -11.52 10.25
CA LEU A 156 4.12 -10.54 9.53
C LEU A 156 5.07 -9.65 8.71
N GLU A 157 4.85 -9.56 7.40
CA GLU A 157 5.64 -8.69 6.53
C GLU A 157 5.53 -7.23 6.99
N TYR A 158 4.32 -6.82 7.36
CA TYR A 158 3.99 -5.47 7.78
C TYR A 158 2.87 -5.50 8.82
N CYS A 159 3.06 -4.80 9.90
CA CYS A 159 2.10 -4.74 11.00
C CYS A 159 2.17 -3.37 11.67
N THR A 160 1.05 -2.67 11.71
CA THR A 160 0.96 -1.29 12.18
C THR A 160 0.10 -1.21 13.44
N GLN A 161 0.64 -0.63 14.50
CA GLN A 161 -0.17 -0.08 15.58
C GLN A 161 -0.62 1.32 15.16
N TYR A 162 -1.93 1.58 15.15
CA TYR A 162 -2.47 2.85 14.67
C TYR A 162 -3.68 3.31 15.48
N HIS A 163 -3.55 4.43 16.21
CA HIS A 163 -4.59 5.01 17.06
C HIS A 163 -5.32 3.99 17.94
N GLU A 164 -4.56 3.12 18.55
CA GLU A 164 -5.04 2.09 19.49
C GLU A 164 -4.09 2.03 20.69
N THR A 165 -4.61 1.64 21.83
CA THR A 165 -3.75 1.40 22.99
C THR A 165 -2.81 0.23 22.72
N THR A 166 -1.68 0.20 23.41
CA THR A 166 -0.75 -0.92 23.29
C THR A 166 -1.39 -2.24 23.73
N PHE A 167 -2.32 -2.19 24.67
CA PHE A 167 -3.12 -3.35 25.08
C PHE A 167 -4.03 -3.85 23.96
N GLU A 168 -4.78 -2.96 23.30
CA GLU A 168 -5.65 -3.33 22.18
C GLU A 168 -4.84 -3.88 21.00
N PHE A 169 -3.69 -3.26 20.69
CA PHE A 169 -2.78 -3.75 19.67
C PHE A 169 -2.34 -5.19 19.91
N ILE A 170 -1.82 -5.48 21.10
CA ILE A 170 -1.40 -6.84 21.48
C ILE A 170 -2.60 -7.78 21.46
N SER A 171 -3.73 -7.38 22.04
CA SER A 171 -4.92 -8.21 22.13
C SER A 171 -5.42 -8.66 20.76
N ARG A 172 -5.57 -7.74 19.79
CA ARG A 172 -6.02 -8.11 18.44
C ARG A 172 -5.04 -9.00 17.68
N LEU A 173 -3.73 -8.85 17.94
CA LEU A 173 -2.71 -9.70 17.31
C LEU A 173 -2.78 -11.13 17.87
N ILE A 174 -2.83 -11.30 19.20
CA ILE A 174 -2.92 -12.63 19.81
C ILE A 174 -4.25 -13.31 19.49
N GLU A 175 -5.39 -12.59 19.53
CA GLU A 175 -6.69 -13.11 19.14
C GLU A 175 -6.68 -13.66 17.71
N ARG A 176 -6.06 -12.94 16.76
CA ARG A 176 -5.94 -13.37 15.35
C ARG A 176 -5.11 -14.64 15.18
N GLU A 177 -4.08 -14.79 15.98
CA GLU A 177 -3.20 -15.96 15.96
C GLU A 177 -3.68 -17.10 16.88
N GLY A 178 -4.87 -16.96 17.50
CA GLY A 178 -5.42 -17.98 18.39
C GLY A 178 -4.66 -18.14 19.71
N ILE A 179 -3.79 -17.19 20.03
CA ILE A 179 -3.06 -17.13 21.29
C ILE A 179 -3.98 -16.52 22.36
N HIS A 180 -3.94 -17.07 23.53
CA HIS A 180 -4.65 -16.56 24.69
C HIS A 180 -3.72 -16.43 25.88
N TYR A 181 -4.16 -15.69 26.90
CA TYR A 181 -3.36 -15.51 28.10
C TYR A 181 -4.15 -15.69 29.39
N TYR A 182 -3.42 -15.93 30.46
CA TYR A 182 -3.91 -15.92 31.83
C TYR A 182 -2.80 -15.43 32.76
N PHE A 183 -3.17 -15.08 34.01
CA PHE A 183 -2.20 -14.65 35.01
C PHE A 183 -1.92 -15.77 36.01
N LYS A 184 -0.65 -15.99 36.30
CA LYS A 184 -0.17 -16.90 37.32
C LYS A 184 0.43 -16.08 38.46
N HIS A 185 -0.24 -16.11 39.60
CA HIS A 185 0.25 -15.49 40.84
C HIS A 185 1.19 -16.44 41.57
N GLN A 186 2.35 -15.95 41.95
CA GLN A 186 3.34 -16.76 42.69
C GLN A 186 4.19 -15.89 43.63
N VAL A 187 4.75 -16.51 44.65
CA VAL A 187 5.78 -15.90 45.50
C VAL A 187 7.13 -16.42 45.09
N LYS A 188 8.02 -15.54 44.64
CA LYS A 188 9.39 -15.88 44.24
C LYS A 188 10.39 -15.16 45.15
N ARG A 189 11.20 -15.92 45.87
CA ARG A 189 12.18 -15.37 46.81
C ARG A 189 11.58 -14.45 47.89
N GLY A 190 10.36 -14.76 48.32
CA GLY A 190 9.61 -13.99 49.31
C GLY A 190 8.89 -12.76 48.78
N GLU A 191 9.02 -12.48 47.46
CA GLU A 191 8.30 -11.40 46.80
C GLU A 191 7.14 -11.94 45.96
N PRO A 192 5.92 -11.42 46.18
CA PRO A 192 4.77 -11.77 45.34
C PRO A 192 4.88 -11.15 43.96
N ARG A 193 4.60 -11.97 42.96
CA ARG A 193 4.62 -11.56 41.53
C ARG A 193 3.48 -12.22 40.76
N HIS A 194 2.99 -11.58 39.74
CA HIS A 194 2.14 -12.22 38.75
C HIS A 194 2.85 -12.28 37.40
N ILE A 195 2.74 -13.44 36.75
CA ILE A 195 3.34 -13.74 35.48
C ILE A 195 2.21 -13.81 34.43
N LEU A 196 2.36 -13.09 33.35
CA LEU A 196 1.48 -13.16 32.19
C LEU A 196 1.90 -14.35 31.32
N MET A 197 1.06 -15.38 31.26
CA MET A 197 1.31 -16.61 30.50
C MET A 197 0.57 -16.57 29.17
N PHE A 198 1.28 -16.63 28.07
CA PHE A 198 0.71 -16.77 26.72
C PHE A 198 0.76 -18.23 26.28
N THR A 199 -0.34 -18.72 25.72
CA THR A 199 -0.44 -20.09 25.22
C THR A 199 -1.40 -20.18 24.02
N ASP A 200 -1.20 -21.16 23.16
CA ASP A 200 -2.06 -21.47 22.01
C ASP A 200 -2.68 -22.88 22.11
N ASN A 201 -2.48 -23.56 23.23
CA ASN A 201 -2.85 -24.95 23.39
C ASN A 201 -3.42 -25.26 24.79
N ASN A 202 -4.55 -25.93 24.83
CA ASN A 202 -5.16 -26.41 26.08
C ASN A 202 -4.49 -27.68 26.68
N GLY A 203 -3.69 -28.38 25.85
CA GLY A 203 -3.03 -29.63 26.30
C GLY A 203 -1.99 -29.43 27.39
N GLY A 204 -1.41 -28.24 27.47
CA GLY A 204 -0.40 -27.86 28.46
C GLY A 204 -0.93 -27.07 29.64
N ASN A 205 -2.25 -26.96 29.81
CA ASN A 205 -2.83 -26.21 30.91
C ASN A 205 -2.48 -26.86 32.26
N PRO A 206 -1.99 -26.09 33.22
CA PRO A 206 -1.64 -26.62 34.52
C PRO A 206 -2.87 -27.12 35.26
N LYS A 207 -2.67 -28.10 36.13
CA LYS A 207 -3.72 -28.53 37.05
C LYS A 207 -3.78 -27.61 38.26
N LEU A 208 -4.99 -27.47 38.83
CA LEU A 208 -5.14 -26.87 40.14
C LEU A 208 -4.49 -27.75 41.21
N ASP A 209 -4.26 -27.18 42.37
CA ASP A 209 -3.85 -27.89 43.58
C ASP A 209 -4.83 -27.54 44.70
N PRO A 210 -5.67 -28.49 45.15
CA PRO A 210 -5.86 -29.87 44.67
C PRO A 210 -6.44 -29.93 43.22
N ASP A 211 -6.17 -31.03 42.50
CA ASP A 211 -6.59 -31.22 41.11
C ASP A 211 -8.02 -31.80 40.97
N SER A 212 -8.72 -32.03 42.09
CA SER A 212 -10.14 -32.40 42.12
C SER A 212 -10.90 -31.64 43.17
N HIS A 213 -12.17 -31.37 42.89
CA HIS A 213 -13.07 -30.68 43.83
C HIS A 213 -14.45 -31.33 43.82
N PRO A 214 -15.08 -31.45 45.02
CA PRO A 214 -16.40 -32.04 45.14
C PRO A 214 -17.51 -31.07 44.74
N TYR A 215 -18.64 -31.62 44.31
CA TYR A 215 -19.91 -30.92 44.25
C TYR A 215 -20.68 -31.11 45.54
N HIS A 216 -21.12 -30.01 46.14
CA HIS A 216 -22.00 -30.03 47.31
C HIS A 216 -23.24 -29.17 47.07
N HIS A 217 -24.41 -29.79 47.06
CA HIS A 217 -25.65 -29.03 46.96
C HIS A 217 -25.82 -28.10 48.19
N ALA A 218 -26.15 -26.83 47.93
CA ALA A 218 -26.40 -25.86 49.00
C ALA A 218 -27.45 -26.37 50.00
N GLY A 219 -27.02 -26.61 51.23
CA GLY A 219 -27.84 -27.15 52.33
C GLY A 219 -27.33 -28.46 52.94
N TYR A 220 -26.40 -29.14 52.28
CA TYR A 220 -25.79 -30.38 52.86
C TYR A 220 -24.27 -30.18 52.82
N GLY A 221 -23.67 -29.65 53.81
CA GLY A 221 -22.24 -29.57 53.90
C GLY A 221 -21.71 -28.88 55.13
N GLU A 222 -20.57 -29.32 55.61
CA GLU A 222 -19.84 -28.67 56.71
C GLU A 222 -19.49 -27.22 56.28
N HIS A 223 -19.75 -26.28 57.19
CA HIS A 223 -19.34 -24.91 57.00
C HIS A 223 -17.81 -24.83 56.81
N GLY A 224 -17.36 -24.51 55.57
CA GLY A 224 -15.95 -24.33 55.25
C GLY A 224 -15.35 -25.27 54.20
N ALA A 225 -16.11 -26.22 53.66
CA ALA A 225 -15.63 -27.09 52.59
C ALA A 225 -15.47 -26.30 51.26
N GLU A 226 -14.30 -26.38 50.62
CA GLU A 226 -14.06 -25.82 49.27
C GLU A 226 -14.72 -26.71 48.23
N ALA A 227 -15.92 -26.32 47.75
CA ALA A 227 -16.75 -27.11 46.84
C ALA A 227 -17.45 -26.25 45.77
N ILE A 228 -17.88 -26.89 44.71
CA ILE A 228 -18.86 -26.35 43.77
C ILE A 228 -20.25 -26.48 44.37
N LEU A 229 -20.98 -25.36 44.49
CA LEU A 229 -22.28 -25.30 45.13
C LEU A 229 -23.45 -25.39 44.14
N SER A 230 -23.24 -24.94 42.92
CA SER A 230 -24.19 -25.06 41.82
C SER A 230 -23.44 -25.09 40.51
N LEU A 231 -23.95 -25.84 39.55
CA LEU A 231 -23.41 -25.89 38.21
C LEU A 231 -24.53 -26.05 37.20
N SER A 232 -24.55 -25.25 36.17
CA SER A 232 -25.50 -25.31 35.06
C SER A 232 -24.74 -25.35 33.75
N MET A 233 -25.27 -26.12 32.82
CA MET A 233 -24.74 -26.19 31.45
C MET A 233 -25.56 -25.25 30.55
N ASP A 234 -24.88 -24.41 29.80
CA ASP A 234 -25.46 -23.55 28.75
C ASP A 234 -24.95 -24.01 27.39
N GLN A 235 -25.87 -24.34 26.51
CA GLN A 235 -25.58 -24.72 25.15
C GLN A 235 -26.26 -23.75 24.18
N GLN A 236 -25.47 -23.18 23.26
CA GLN A 236 -25.94 -22.18 22.32
C GLN A 236 -25.68 -22.61 20.88
N MET A 237 -26.62 -22.29 20.01
CA MET A 237 -26.41 -22.45 18.54
C MET A 237 -25.33 -21.52 18.06
N ARG A 238 -24.43 -22.04 17.22
CA ARG A 238 -23.30 -21.28 16.65
C ARG A 238 -23.26 -21.45 15.13
N THR A 239 -22.36 -20.67 14.49
CA THR A 239 -22.09 -20.85 13.05
C THR A 239 -21.53 -22.22 12.78
N ARG A 240 -21.82 -22.77 11.59
CA ARG A 240 -21.36 -24.10 11.17
C ARG A 240 -20.13 -24.07 10.28
N ARG A 241 -19.83 -22.91 9.71
CA ARG A 241 -18.70 -22.76 8.78
C ARG A 241 -18.10 -21.35 8.91
N ILE A 242 -16.81 -21.30 8.92
CA ILE A 242 -16.04 -20.06 8.76
C ILE A 242 -15.40 -20.14 7.38
N THR A 243 -15.68 -19.15 6.54
CA THR A 243 -15.06 -19.00 5.21
C THR A 243 -14.32 -17.67 5.18
N LEU A 244 -13.04 -17.73 4.87
CA LEU A 244 -12.17 -16.58 4.71
C LEU A 244 -11.72 -16.48 3.25
N SER A 245 -11.73 -15.29 2.69
CA SER A 245 -11.29 -15.04 1.32
C SER A 245 -10.41 -13.81 1.26
N ASP A 246 -9.39 -13.84 0.41
CA ASP A 246 -8.51 -12.69 0.17
C ASP A 246 -8.02 -12.65 -1.27
N TRP A 247 -7.49 -11.50 -1.68
CA TRP A 247 -6.99 -11.26 -3.02
C TRP A 247 -5.46 -11.20 -3.03
N ASP A 248 -4.84 -12.18 -3.72
CA ASP A 248 -3.41 -12.15 -4.02
C ASP A 248 -3.18 -11.37 -5.32
N TYR A 249 -2.70 -10.14 -5.20
CA TYR A 249 -2.44 -9.29 -6.38
C TYR A 249 -1.18 -9.71 -7.15
N GLU A 250 -0.25 -10.43 -6.53
CA GLU A 250 0.97 -10.92 -7.20
C GLU A 250 0.64 -12.14 -8.09
N LYS A 251 -0.17 -13.05 -7.60
CA LYS A 251 -0.65 -14.23 -8.37
C LYS A 251 -1.93 -13.95 -9.16
N LYS A 252 -2.58 -12.80 -8.92
CA LYS A 252 -3.85 -12.40 -9.56
C LYS A 252 -4.95 -13.43 -9.39
N ASN A 253 -5.12 -13.94 -8.18
CA ASN A 253 -6.16 -14.89 -7.85
C ASN A 253 -6.77 -14.60 -6.48
N THR A 254 -7.99 -15.09 -6.29
CA THR A 254 -8.64 -15.10 -4.97
C THR A 254 -8.25 -16.39 -4.26
N VAL A 255 -7.74 -16.27 -3.04
CA VAL A 255 -7.47 -17.39 -2.15
C VAL A 255 -8.63 -17.48 -1.17
N GLN A 256 -9.29 -18.62 -1.12
CA GLN A 256 -10.43 -18.87 -0.23
C GLN A 256 -10.21 -20.17 0.53
N GLU A 257 -10.42 -20.12 1.84
CA GLU A 257 -10.31 -21.29 2.72
C GLU A 257 -11.48 -21.31 3.68
N ASP A 258 -11.97 -22.51 3.97
CA ASP A 258 -13.08 -22.69 4.89
C ASP A 258 -12.81 -23.81 5.91
N THR A 259 -13.45 -23.68 7.06
CA THR A 259 -13.41 -24.66 8.12
C THR A 259 -14.85 -24.91 8.61
N PRO A 260 -15.41 -26.10 8.41
CA PRO A 260 -16.66 -26.49 9.02
C PRO A 260 -16.44 -26.83 10.50
N THR A 261 -17.49 -26.69 11.32
CA THR A 261 -17.46 -27.18 12.70
C THR A 261 -17.36 -28.70 12.77
N LEU A 262 -16.67 -29.19 13.77
CA LEU A 262 -16.60 -30.61 14.11
C LEU A 262 -17.66 -31.03 15.15
N LEU A 263 -18.36 -30.08 15.76
CA LEU A 263 -19.36 -30.32 16.80
C LEU A 263 -20.75 -30.51 16.18
N ASP A 264 -21.56 -31.37 16.81
CA ASP A 264 -22.99 -31.40 16.55
C ASP A 264 -23.68 -30.27 17.32
N ILE A 265 -23.85 -29.13 16.64
CA ILE A 265 -24.40 -27.90 17.21
C ILE A 265 -25.91 -27.74 16.89
N GLY A 266 -26.61 -28.81 16.63
CA GLY A 266 -28.05 -28.81 16.35
C GLY A 266 -28.39 -28.74 14.85
N SER A 267 -29.58 -28.24 14.51
CA SER A 267 -30.11 -28.25 13.14
C SER A 267 -29.24 -27.48 12.16
N ASP A 268 -29.09 -28.00 10.95
CA ASP A 268 -28.38 -27.33 9.87
C ASP A 268 -29.29 -26.30 9.20
N HIS A 269 -28.96 -25.01 9.39
CA HIS A 269 -29.62 -23.88 8.76
C HIS A 269 -28.70 -23.20 7.71
N GLY A 270 -27.61 -23.84 7.29
CA GLY A 270 -26.65 -23.26 6.37
C GLY A 270 -25.88 -22.06 6.96
N LEU A 271 -25.69 -22.05 8.28
CA LEU A 271 -25.05 -20.93 8.98
C LEU A 271 -23.58 -20.84 8.64
N GLU A 272 -23.21 -19.82 7.88
CA GLU A 272 -21.86 -19.53 7.47
C GLU A 272 -21.48 -18.09 7.87
N ARG A 273 -20.24 -17.89 8.30
CA ARG A 273 -19.62 -16.57 8.40
C ARG A 273 -18.55 -16.43 7.35
N TYR A 274 -18.87 -15.69 6.28
CA TYR A 274 -17.93 -15.28 5.26
C TYR A 274 -17.27 -13.95 5.60
N ARG A 275 -15.95 -13.89 5.46
CA ARG A 275 -15.17 -12.66 5.69
C ARG A 275 -14.23 -12.40 4.53
N TYR A 276 -14.23 -11.15 4.07
CA TYR A 276 -13.29 -10.58 3.12
C TYR A 276 -12.94 -9.14 3.57
N PRO A 277 -11.67 -8.73 3.58
CA PRO A 277 -10.46 -9.55 3.37
C PRO A 277 -10.15 -10.46 4.57
N GLY A 278 -9.55 -11.61 4.29
CA GLY A 278 -9.13 -12.60 5.29
C GLY A 278 -7.76 -12.29 5.91
N GLY A 279 -6.98 -11.43 5.27
CA GLY A 279 -5.64 -11.01 5.69
C GLY A 279 -4.57 -12.08 5.42
N PHE A 280 -4.68 -12.85 4.33
CA PHE A 280 -3.71 -13.89 3.96
C PHE A 280 -3.65 -14.05 2.44
N VAL A 281 -2.50 -14.46 1.94
CA VAL A 281 -2.29 -14.83 0.54
C VAL A 281 -1.83 -16.29 0.38
N GLU A 282 -1.44 -16.94 1.49
CA GLU A 282 -1.06 -18.34 1.52
C GLU A 282 -2.19 -19.21 2.07
N SER A 283 -2.57 -20.27 1.33
CA SER A 283 -3.65 -21.21 1.67
C SER A 283 -3.49 -21.79 3.09
N ASN A 284 -2.27 -22.20 3.47
CA ASN A 284 -2.02 -22.77 4.78
C ASN A 284 -2.34 -21.78 5.92
N LEU A 285 -2.03 -20.50 5.74
CA LEU A 285 -2.36 -19.45 6.71
C LEU A 285 -3.88 -19.21 6.76
N GLY A 286 -4.55 -19.25 5.61
CA GLY A 286 -6.01 -19.15 5.54
C GLY A 286 -6.72 -20.31 6.28
N LYS A 287 -6.27 -21.55 6.07
CA LYS A 287 -6.74 -22.73 6.81
C LYS A 287 -6.51 -22.60 8.30
N TYR A 288 -5.32 -22.17 8.70
CA TYR A 288 -5.01 -21.94 10.11
C TYR A 288 -5.97 -20.94 10.74
N ARG A 289 -6.13 -19.76 10.11
CA ARG A 289 -6.99 -18.68 10.63
C ARG A 289 -8.46 -19.04 10.65
N SER A 290 -8.98 -19.72 9.63
CA SER A 290 -10.36 -20.18 9.61
C SER A 290 -10.62 -21.21 10.70
N ARG A 291 -9.64 -22.12 10.96
CA ARG A 291 -9.68 -23.06 12.07
C ARG A 291 -9.69 -22.37 13.44
N VAL A 292 -8.79 -21.42 13.69
CA VAL A 292 -8.74 -20.65 14.94
C VAL A 292 -10.07 -19.96 15.23
N ILE A 293 -10.68 -19.34 14.22
CA ILE A 293 -11.98 -18.67 14.37
C ILE A 293 -13.09 -19.70 14.64
N MET A 294 -13.05 -20.86 13.97
CA MET A 294 -14.02 -21.93 14.21
C MET A 294 -13.88 -22.50 15.63
N GLU A 295 -12.66 -22.78 16.09
CA GLU A 295 -12.38 -23.24 17.46
C GLU A 295 -12.89 -22.23 18.51
N ALA A 296 -12.81 -20.91 18.25
CA ALA A 296 -13.36 -19.89 19.13
C ALA A 296 -14.90 -19.87 19.16
N GLU A 297 -15.56 -20.17 18.03
CA GLU A 297 -17.01 -20.34 17.97
C GLU A 297 -17.44 -21.63 18.69
N GLU A 298 -16.72 -22.72 18.48
CA GLU A 298 -16.96 -24.01 19.14
C GLU A 298 -16.76 -23.93 20.66
N ALA A 299 -15.73 -23.20 21.13
CA ALA A 299 -15.51 -22.94 22.56
C ALA A 299 -16.68 -22.23 23.22
N SER A 300 -17.44 -21.45 22.47
CA SER A 300 -18.60 -20.73 22.97
C SER A 300 -19.93 -21.51 22.83
N HIS A 301 -19.90 -22.72 22.25
CA HIS A 301 -21.10 -23.53 22.09
C HIS A 301 -21.60 -24.10 23.39
N MET A 302 -20.71 -24.61 24.24
CA MET A 302 -21.07 -25.25 25.53
C MET A 302 -20.17 -24.69 26.62
N CYS A 303 -20.80 -23.99 27.57
CA CYS A 303 -20.16 -23.44 28.76
C CYS A 303 -20.91 -23.86 30.01
N PHE A 304 -20.21 -23.93 31.10
CA PHE A 304 -20.77 -24.24 32.40
C PHE A 304 -20.62 -23.02 33.31
N PHE A 305 -21.70 -22.67 33.98
CA PHE A 305 -21.74 -21.57 34.95
C PHE A 305 -22.15 -22.08 36.31
N GLY A 306 -21.48 -21.61 37.34
CA GLY A 306 -21.76 -22.10 38.70
C GLY A 306 -21.34 -21.15 39.81
N ARG A 307 -21.58 -21.55 41.00
CA ARG A 307 -21.10 -20.89 42.23
C ARG A 307 -20.25 -21.85 43.04
N SER A 308 -19.18 -21.32 43.62
CA SER A 308 -18.33 -22.13 44.48
C SER A 308 -17.79 -21.33 45.69
N GLN A 309 -17.13 -22.04 46.61
CA GLN A 309 -16.36 -21.47 47.69
C GLN A 309 -14.87 -21.83 47.58
N ILE A 310 -14.47 -22.42 46.48
CA ILE A 310 -13.08 -22.82 46.24
C ILE A 310 -12.22 -21.57 46.04
N ARG A 311 -11.25 -21.38 46.91
CA ARG A 311 -10.36 -20.20 46.90
C ARG A 311 -9.18 -20.36 45.94
N THR A 312 -8.88 -21.59 45.55
CA THR A 312 -7.71 -21.95 44.73
C THR A 312 -7.99 -21.93 43.23
N LEU A 313 -9.21 -21.61 42.77
CA LEU A 313 -9.55 -21.54 41.33
C LEU A 313 -8.75 -20.47 40.62
N VAL A 314 -8.06 -20.85 39.55
CA VAL A 314 -7.24 -19.97 38.70
C VAL A 314 -7.66 -20.14 37.25
N PRO A 315 -7.98 -19.06 36.51
CA PRO A 315 -8.25 -19.16 35.08
C PRO A 315 -7.10 -19.82 34.30
N GLY A 316 -7.44 -20.62 33.29
CA GLY A 316 -6.48 -21.38 32.51
C GLY A 316 -5.99 -22.67 33.15
N HIS A 317 -6.40 -22.98 34.39
CA HIS A 317 -6.07 -24.23 35.09
C HIS A 317 -7.21 -25.24 34.95
N VAL A 318 -6.85 -26.51 35.11
CA VAL A 318 -7.77 -27.65 34.97
C VAL A 318 -7.98 -28.35 36.31
N PHE A 319 -9.23 -28.75 36.59
CA PHE A 319 -9.57 -29.58 37.70
C PHE A 319 -10.61 -30.62 37.34
N ARG A 320 -10.71 -31.70 38.13
CA ARG A 320 -11.75 -32.73 38.07
C ARG A 320 -12.90 -32.37 38.97
N LEU A 321 -14.13 -32.35 38.46
CA LEU A 321 -15.33 -32.28 39.27
C LEU A 321 -15.75 -33.70 39.72
N GLU A 322 -16.08 -33.88 40.99
CA GLU A 322 -16.47 -35.13 41.55
C GLU A 322 -17.80 -35.00 42.37
N HIS A 323 -18.50 -36.08 42.50
CA HIS A 323 -19.73 -36.20 43.32
C HIS A 323 -20.92 -35.38 42.83
N HIS A 324 -20.95 -34.97 41.56
CA HIS A 324 -22.14 -34.35 40.98
C HIS A 324 -23.20 -35.43 40.74
N PRO A 325 -24.51 -35.19 41.02
CA PRO A 325 -25.59 -36.16 40.84
C PRO A 325 -25.76 -36.66 39.40
N LEU A 326 -25.39 -35.82 38.40
CA LEU A 326 -25.36 -36.20 37.00
C LEU A 326 -23.95 -36.64 36.65
N ASP A 327 -23.76 -37.91 36.30
CA ASP A 327 -22.44 -38.49 36.00
C ASP A 327 -21.72 -37.76 34.87
N GLU A 328 -22.44 -37.27 33.87
CA GLU A 328 -21.92 -36.51 32.72
C GLU A 328 -21.23 -35.19 33.12
N PHE A 329 -21.51 -34.67 34.34
CA PHE A 329 -20.85 -33.48 34.88
C PHE A 329 -19.55 -33.79 35.63
N ASN A 330 -19.30 -35.05 35.96
CA ASN A 330 -18.08 -35.48 36.66
C ASN A 330 -16.91 -35.64 35.71
N ILE A 331 -16.49 -34.54 35.08
CA ILE A 331 -15.43 -34.47 34.06
C ILE A 331 -14.34 -33.47 34.43
N ASP A 332 -13.29 -33.42 33.65
CA ASP A 332 -12.24 -32.40 33.75
C ASP A 332 -12.73 -31.09 33.15
N TYR A 333 -12.66 -30.01 33.90
CA TYR A 333 -13.00 -28.66 33.48
C TYR A 333 -11.78 -27.76 33.47
N MET A 334 -11.71 -26.86 32.49
CA MET A 334 -10.84 -25.71 32.49
C MET A 334 -11.60 -24.50 33.03
N VAL A 335 -10.98 -23.76 33.92
CA VAL A 335 -11.53 -22.53 34.50
C VAL A 335 -11.36 -21.41 33.45
N LEU A 336 -12.49 -20.84 32.99
CA LEU A 336 -12.47 -19.70 32.03
C LEU A 336 -12.40 -18.37 32.78
N SER A 337 -13.23 -18.19 33.79
CA SER A 337 -13.25 -16.97 34.59
C SER A 337 -13.80 -17.23 36.00
N VAL A 338 -13.41 -16.35 36.91
CA VAL A 338 -13.83 -16.38 38.32
C VAL A 338 -14.18 -14.96 38.76
N TRP A 339 -15.40 -14.76 39.27
CA TRP A 339 -15.84 -13.54 39.93
C TRP A 339 -15.86 -13.77 41.43
N HIS A 340 -14.93 -13.16 42.13
CA HIS A 340 -14.73 -13.29 43.55
C HIS A 340 -15.55 -12.26 44.31
N HIS A 341 -16.11 -12.66 45.43
CA HIS A 341 -16.67 -11.76 46.42
C HIS A 341 -16.34 -12.24 47.82
N GLY A 342 -15.97 -11.35 48.68
CA GLY A 342 -15.56 -11.65 50.01
C GLY A 342 -15.86 -10.51 50.98
N ARG A 343 -16.15 -10.91 52.23
CA ARG A 343 -16.30 -9.97 53.33
C ARG A 343 -15.52 -10.49 54.53
N ASN A 344 -14.71 -9.62 55.09
CA ASN A 344 -13.87 -9.96 56.23
C ASN A 344 -14.67 -9.93 57.53
N ASN A 345 -14.18 -10.63 58.56
CA ASN A 345 -14.73 -10.67 59.90
C ASN A 345 -14.42 -9.38 60.70
N MET A 346 -14.93 -8.23 60.24
CA MET A 346 -14.69 -6.92 60.87
C MET A 346 -15.54 -6.67 62.12
N THR A 347 -16.63 -7.43 62.27
CA THR A 347 -17.54 -7.46 63.42
C THR A 347 -17.69 -8.91 63.87
N ASP A 348 -18.57 -9.20 64.85
CA ASP A 348 -18.78 -10.54 65.39
C ASP A 348 -19.24 -11.62 64.39
N SER A 349 -19.34 -11.30 63.09
CA SER A 349 -19.69 -12.25 62.05
C SER A 349 -18.44 -12.90 61.44
N ALA A 350 -18.54 -14.20 61.13
CA ALA A 350 -17.47 -14.92 60.42
C ALA A 350 -17.18 -14.31 59.04
N ALA A 351 -15.94 -14.40 58.58
CA ALA A 351 -15.58 -14.05 57.23
C ALA A 351 -16.34 -14.92 56.23
N LYS A 352 -16.71 -14.31 55.07
CA LYS A 352 -17.42 -14.99 54.00
C LYS A 352 -16.64 -14.85 52.70
N TYR A 353 -16.56 -15.92 51.95
CA TYR A 353 -16.03 -15.94 50.62
C TYR A 353 -16.91 -16.80 49.73
N GLY A 354 -17.06 -16.37 48.50
CA GLY A 354 -17.71 -17.12 47.43
C GLY A 354 -17.27 -16.59 46.09
N ASN A 355 -17.52 -17.38 45.08
CA ASN A 355 -17.27 -16.96 43.68
C ASN A 355 -18.32 -17.52 42.74
N GLU A 356 -18.45 -16.82 41.62
CA GLU A 356 -19.14 -17.29 40.43
C GLU A 356 -18.08 -17.70 39.40
N ILE A 357 -18.35 -18.82 38.72
CA ILE A 357 -17.37 -19.43 37.83
C ILE A 357 -17.95 -19.68 36.44
N ALA A 358 -17.11 -19.51 35.43
CA ALA A 358 -17.36 -20.04 34.10
C ALA A 358 -16.32 -21.11 33.80
N LEU A 359 -16.80 -22.27 33.35
CA LEU A 359 -15.98 -23.43 33.06
C LEU A 359 -16.26 -23.95 31.65
N GLN A 360 -15.28 -24.67 31.10
CA GLN A 360 -15.42 -25.39 29.84
C GLN A 360 -14.88 -26.81 30.00
N PRO A 361 -15.47 -27.84 29.36
CA PRO A 361 -14.86 -29.16 29.30
C PRO A 361 -13.44 -29.10 28.71
N LYS A 362 -12.48 -29.74 29.36
CA LYS A 362 -11.08 -29.72 28.93
C LYS A 362 -10.86 -30.21 27.49
N GLN A 363 -11.74 -31.09 27.01
CA GLN A 363 -11.65 -31.66 25.66
C GLN A 363 -11.90 -30.63 24.54
N VAL A 364 -12.61 -29.53 24.83
CA VAL A 364 -12.92 -28.49 23.87
C VAL A 364 -11.73 -27.54 23.80
N THR A 365 -11.19 -27.33 22.58
CA THR A 365 -10.13 -26.35 22.37
C THR A 365 -10.67 -24.95 22.62
N TRP A 366 -10.08 -24.26 23.58
CA TRP A 366 -10.45 -22.87 23.86
C TRP A 366 -9.57 -21.90 23.05
N ARG A 367 -10.21 -20.96 22.37
CA ARG A 367 -9.58 -19.81 21.72
C ARG A 367 -10.27 -18.54 22.17
N ALA A 368 -9.50 -17.48 22.35
CA ALA A 368 -10.08 -16.18 22.60
C ALA A 368 -10.95 -15.73 21.40
N PRO A 369 -12.20 -15.31 21.63
CA PRO A 369 -13.00 -14.76 20.55
C PRO A 369 -12.39 -13.46 20.04
N LEU A 370 -12.49 -13.20 18.71
CA LEU A 370 -12.04 -11.96 18.08
C LEU A 370 -12.93 -10.79 18.53
N ARG A 371 -12.61 -10.17 19.63
CA ARG A 371 -13.37 -9.05 20.25
C ARG A 371 -12.73 -7.71 20.00
N THR A 372 -11.41 -7.66 19.93
CA THR A 372 -10.67 -6.41 19.73
C THR A 372 -10.77 -5.97 18.28
N PRO A 373 -11.33 -4.78 18.01
CA PRO A 373 -11.45 -4.26 16.66
C PRO A 373 -10.07 -4.09 15.99
N ARG A 374 -10.02 -4.26 14.68
CA ARG A 374 -8.84 -3.83 13.92
C ARG A 374 -8.74 -2.31 13.93
N ALA A 375 -7.52 -1.80 14.00
CA ALA A 375 -7.25 -0.39 13.73
C ALA A 375 -7.74 -0.04 12.33
N CYS A 376 -8.35 1.13 12.18
CA CYS A 376 -8.93 1.56 10.91
C CYS A 376 -8.51 2.99 10.58
N VAL A 377 -7.92 3.18 9.43
CA VAL A 377 -7.58 4.49 8.85
C VAL A 377 -8.80 5.01 8.10
N ARG A 378 -9.38 6.11 8.56
CA ARG A 378 -10.66 6.62 8.04
C ARG A 378 -10.56 7.46 6.78
N GLY A 379 -9.35 7.69 6.27
CA GLY A 379 -9.15 8.50 5.06
C GLY A 379 -7.70 8.50 4.61
N PRO A 380 -7.39 9.10 3.45
CA PRO A 380 -6.05 9.15 2.93
C PRO A 380 -5.13 9.99 3.82
N GLN A 381 -3.85 9.66 3.79
CA GLN A 381 -2.77 10.38 4.48
C GLN A 381 -1.71 10.79 3.47
N THR A 382 -0.83 11.71 3.85
CA THR A 382 0.39 11.96 3.07
C THR A 382 1.59 11.32 3.73
N ALA A 383 2.58 10.99 2.89
CA ALA A 383 3.84 10.41 3.33
C ALA A 383 4.97 10.83 2.40
N LEU A 384 6.21 10.78 2.88
CA LEU A 384 7.39 11.05 2.07
C LEU A 384 7.96 9.76 1.48
N VAL A 385 8.27 9.78 0.20
CA VAL A 385 8.97 8.67 -0.47
C VAL A 385 10.39 8.57 0.07
N VAL A 386 10.79 7.36 0.43
CA VAL A 386 12.10 7.08 1.03
C VAL A 386 12.82 5.95 0.30
N GLY A 387 14.13 5.87 0.52
CA GLY A 387 15.00 4.84 -0.04
C GLY A 387 16.44 4.99 0.44
N PRO A 388 17.38 4.19 -0.08
CA PRO A 388 18.79 4.28 0.28
C PRO A 388 19.37 5.67 0.02
N PRO A 389 20.28 6.17 0.86
CA PRO A 389 20.81 7.55 0.76
C PRO A 389 21.51 7.88 -0.56
N SER A 390 22.00 6.85 -1.27
CA SER A 390 22.70 7.02 -2.54
C SER A 390 21.77 7.02 -3.77
N GLU A 391 20.49 6.76 -3.59
CA GLU A 391 19.53 6.63 -4.69
C GLU A 391 18.60 7.85 -4.79
N GLU A 392 18.15 8.13 -6.01
CA GLU A 392 17.12 9.13 -6.32
C GLU A 392 15.78 8.45 -6.65
N ILE A 393 15.86 7.25 -7.20
CA ILE A 393 14.72 6.42 -7.58
C ILE A 393 14.93 5.05 -6.93
N TYR A 394 13.99 4.62 -6.09
CA TYR A 394 14.03 3.33 -5.44
C TYR A 394 12.69 2.62 -5.58
N THR A 395 12.66 1.57 -6.39
CA THR A 395 11.45 0.83 -6.75
C THR A 395 11.80 -0.64 -7.03
N ASP A 396 10.81 -1.51 -6.90
CA ASP A 396 10.92 -2.92 -7.26
C ASP A 396 10.39 -3.21 -8.67
N GLN A 397 10.28 -4.49 -9.02
CA GLN A 397 9.83 -4.95 -10.35
C GLN A 397 8.37 -4.60 -10.66
N LEU A 398 7.53 -4.37 -9.65
CA LEU A 398 6.13 -3.96 -9.79
C LEU A 398 5.95 -2.44 -9.76
N GLY A 399 7.03 -1.67 -9.68
CA GLY A 399 6.98 -0.23 -9.54
C GLY A 399 6.51 0.24 -8.16
N ARG A 400 6.59 -0.63 -7.13
CA ARG A 400 6.27 -0.30 -5.76
C ARG A 400 7.34 0.59 -5.16
N ILE A 401 6.97 1.42 -4.21
CA ILE A 401 7.87 2.35 -3.50
C ILE A 401 7.77 2.13 -2.00
N LYS A 402 8.69 2.74 -1.27
CA LYS A 402 8.64 2.83 0.19
C LYS A 402 8.42 4.26 0.62
N VAL A 403 7.68 4.44 1.72
CA VAL A 403 7.37 5.77 2.25
C VAL A 403 7.66 5.85 3.73
N ARG A 404 7.71 7.06 4.26
CA ARG A 404 7.70 7.36 5.70
C ARG A 404 6.46 8.17 6.01
N PHE A 405 5.62 7.67 6.91
CA PHE A 405 4.48 8.40 7.41
C PHE A 405 4.92 9.48 8.40
N HIS A 406 4.20 10.59 8.45
CA HIS A 406 4.54 11.72 9.33
C HIS A 406 4.41 11.40 10.83
N TRP A 407 3.58 10.42 11.18
CA TRP A 407 3.39 9.95 12.56
C TRP A 407 4.41 8.89 12.99
N ASP A 408 5.18 8.31 12.08
CA ASP A 408 6.21 7.33 12.42
C ASP A 408 7.38 8.00 13.13
N ARG A 409 7.34 7.98 14.46
CA ARG A 409 8.33 8.59 15.33
C ARG A 409 9.37 7.64 15.90
N LYS A 410 9.20 6.34 15.67
CA LYS A 410 10.10 5.29 16.19
C LYS A 410 11.23 4.91 15.25
N VAL A 411 11.62 5.81 14.42
CA VAL A 411 12.98 5.71 13.91
C VAL A 411 13.91 5.87 15.11
N ASP A 412 14.72 4.83 15.36
CA ASP A 412 15.76 4.82 16.40
C ASP A 412 16.24 6.24 16.68
N LYS A 413 16.20 6.70 17.93
CA LYS A 413 16.58 8.05 18.37
C LYS A 413 17.97 8.51 17.87
N ARG A 414 18.73 7.62 17.25
CA ARG A 414 20.03 7.85 16.59
C ARG A 414 19.94 8.12 15.09
N ARG A 415 18.73 8.10 14.46
CA ARG A 415 18.53 8.23 13.02
C ARG A 415 17.47 9.28 12.67
N THR A 416 17.67 10.50 13.11
CA THR A 416 16.66 11.56 12.97
C THR A 416 16.53 12.15 11.56
N ASP A 417 17.49 11.94 10.64
CA ASP A 417 17.56 12.77 9.42
C ASP A 417 17.78 12.01 8.10
N MET A 418 17.71 10.67 8.08
CA MET A 418 17.93 9.93 6.82
C MET A 418 16.67 9.28 6.28
N PRO A 419 16.46 9.33 4.92
CA PRO A 419 15.47 8.51 4.25
C PRO A 419 15.79 7.03 4.56
N ASP A 420 14.91 6.36 5.27
CA ASP A 420 15.11 4.98 5.67
C ASP A 420 14.37 4.05 4.72
N ASP A 421 15.12 3.26 3.95
CA ASP A 421 14.58 2.23 3.07
C ASP A 421 13.84 1.10 3.82
N LYS A 422 13.88 1.13 5.17
CA LYS A 422 13.20 0.21 6.07
C LYS A 422 11.97 0.79 6.75
N ALA A 423 11.54 2.00 6.38
CA ALA A 423 10.42 2.67 7.03
C ALA A 423 9.09 1.93 6.81
N THR A 424 8.85 1.40 5.61
CA THR A 424 7.64 0.61 5.29
C THR A 424 7.94 -0.64 4.47
N CYS A 425 6.90 -1.45 4.25
CA CYS A 425 6.88 -2.46 3.18
C CYS A 425 6.91 -1.80 1.80
N TRP A 426 6.97 -2.60 0.75
CA TRP A 426 6.76 -2.17 -0.62
C TRP A 426 5.29 -1.82 -0.87
N ILE A 427 5.00 -0.59 -1.28
CA ILE A 427 3.65 -0.07 -1.47
C ILE A 427 3.39 0.13 -2.96
N ARG A 428 2.27 -0.41 -3.46
CA ARG A 428 1.84 -0.25 -4.85
C ARG A 428 1.50 1.21 -5.15
N VAL A 429 1.82 1.67 -6.37
CA VAL A 429 1.51 3.01 -6.84
C VAL A 429 0.43 2.93 -7.91
N ALA A 430 -0.69 3.60 -7.70
CA ALA A 430 -1.75 3.72 -8.70
C ALA A 430 -1.22 4.47 -9.92
N GLN A 431 -1.55 3.98 -11.11
CA GLN A 431 -1.25 4.58 -12.40
C GLN A 431 -2.55 4.93 -13.11
N MET A 432 -2.55 5.93 -13.99
CA MET A 432 -3.73 6.30 -14.76
C MET A 432 -4.22 5.14 -15.65
N TRP A 433 -3.32 4.26 -16.06
CA TRP A 433 -3.61 3.10 -16.89
C TRP A 433 -2.54 2.03 -16.64
N ALA A 434 -2.96 0.78 -16.33
CA ALA A 434 -2.05 -0.31 -16.01
C ALA A 434 -2.57 -1.63 -16.63
N GLY A 435 -1.89 -2.11 -17.66
CA GLY A 435 -2.16 -3.37 -18.34
C GLY A 435 -0.92 -4.24 -18.45
N ASN A 436 -1.06 -5.44 -19.01
CA ASN A 436 0.07 -6.36 -19.18
C ASN A 436 1.02 -5.87 -20.27
N GLY A 437 2.11 -5.23 -19.88
CA GLY A 437 3.12 -4.68 -20.77
C GLY A 437 2.74 -3.35 -21.45
N TYR A 438 1.64 -2.71 -21.03
CA TYR A 438 1.24 -1.38 -21.53
C TYR A 438 0.56 -0.55 -20.43
N GLY A 439 0.56 0.77 -20.59
CA GLY A 439 -0.03 1.70 -19.64
C GLY A 439 0.84 2.95 -19.44
N THR A 440 0.56 3.69 -18.36
CA THR A 440 1.41 4.79 -17.90
C THR A 440 2.28 4.31 -16.74
N MET A 441 3.49 4.83 -16.64
CA MET A 441 4.38 4.50 -15.53
C MET A 441 5.11 5.76 -15.06
N PHE A 442 4.65 6.30 -13.92
CA PHE A 442 5.30 7.40 -13.22
C PHE A 442 5.68 6.92 -11.82
N VAL A 443 6.98 6.75 -11.59
CA VAL A 443 7.51 6.30 -10.29
C VAL A 443 7.80 7.53 -9.44
N PRO A 444 7.15 7.70 -8.28
CA PRO A 444 7.49 8.75 -7.34
C PRO A 444 8.93 8.58 -6.84
N ARG A 445 9.71 9.67 -6.83
CA ARG A 445 11.12 9.67 -6.44
C ARG A 445 11.28 9.96 -4.96
N ILE A 446 12.42 9.57 -4.40
CA ILE A 446 12.79 9.85 -3.00
C ILE A 446 12.68 11.36 -2.73
N GLY A 447 12.03 11.71 -1.61
CA GLY A 447 11.74 13.09 -1.21
C GLY A 447 10.46 13.68 -1.78
N MET A 448 9.75 12.98 -2.67
CA MET A 448 8.41 13.39 -3.09
C MET A 448 7.37 13.06 -2.03
N GLU A 449 6.34 13.91 -1.94
CA GLU A 449 5.19 13.66 -1.08
C GLU A 449 4.09 12.97 -1.87
N VAL A 450 3.57 11.87 -1.31
CA VAL A 450 2.55 11.04 -1.93
C VAL A 450 1.31 10.96 -1.05
N ILE A 451 0.16 10.74 -1.68
CA ILE A 451 -1.10 10.43 -1.02
C ILE A 451 -1.16 8.91 -0.88
N VAL A 452 -1.33 8.44 0.35
CA VAL A 452 -1.48 7.03 0.69
C VAL A 452 -2.89 6.79 1.19
N ASP A 453 -3.58 5.87 0.55
CA ASP A 453 -4.85 5.34 1.01
C ASP A 453 -4.66 3.91 1.54
N PHE A 454 -5.67 3.33 2.15
CA PHE A 454 -5.59 2.03 2.81
C PHE A 454 -6.76 1.16 2.37
N LEU A 455 -6.47 -0.02 1.84
CA LEU A 455 -7.51 -0.94 1.37
C LEU A 455 -8.39 -1.37 2.56
N GLU A 456 -9.70 -1.19 2.44
CA GLU A 456 -10.68 -1.42 3.52
C GLU A 456 -10.35 -0.66 4.83
N GLY A 457 -9.55 0.41 4.76
CA GLY A 457 -9.09 1.14 5.93
C GLY A 457 -8.04 0.39 6.78
N ASP A 458 -7.52 -0.74 6.32
CA ASP A 458 -6.52 -1.52 7.04
C ASP A 458 -5.14 -0.84 6.97
N PRO A 459 -4.58 -0.37 8.11
CA PRO A 459 -3.26 0.28 8.13
C PRO A 459 -2.13 -0.63 7.62
N ASP A 460 -2.34 -1.96 7.57
CA ASP A 460 -1.39 -2.92 7.05
C ASP A 460 -1.47 -3.10 5.51
N GLN A 461 -2.45 -2.43 4.84
CA GLN A 461 -2.68 -2.52 3.40
C GLN A 461 -2.61 -1.14 2.70
N PRO A 462 -1.48 -0.43 2.79
CA PRO A 462 -1.33 0.88 2.17
C PRO A 462 -1.25 0.78 0.64
N ILE A 463 -1.78 1.81 -0.05
CA ILE A 463 -1.66 2.00 -1.50
C ILE A 463 -1.45 3.48 -1.81
N VAL A 464 -0.47 3.81 -2.66
CA VAL A 464 -0.26 5.19 -3.12
C VAL A 464 -1.24 5.50 -4.25
N THR A 465 -2.06 6.52 -4.06
CA THR A 465 -3.11 6.94 -5.00
C THR A 465 -2.79 8.22 -5.76
N GLY A 466 -1.75 8.97 -5.35
CA GLY A 466 -1.33 10.19 -6.02
C GLY A 466 -0.08 10.82 -5.44
N CYS A 467 0.31 11.95 -6.03
CA CYS A 467 1.40 12.79 -5.57
C CYS A 467 0.89 14.22 -5.33
N VAL A 468 1.49 14.93 -4.40
CA VAL A 468 1.18 16.33 -4.10
C VAL A 468 2.42 17.19 -4.09
N TYR A 469 2.27 18.43 -4.54
CA TYR A 469 3.29 19.45 -4.35
C TYR A 469 3.23 20.02 -2.94
N ASN A 470 4.34 20.52 -2.44
CA ASN A 470 4.44 21.07 -1.10
C ASN A 470 5.34 22.30 -1.04
N GLY A 471 5.68 22.75 0.16
CA GLY A 471 6.54 23.91 0.39
C GLY A 471 7.93 23.80 -0.24
N VAL A 472 8.47 22.59 -0.40
CA VAL A 472 9.78 22.30 -1.00
C VAL A 472 9.65 21.93 -2.47
N ASN A 473 8.84 20.94 -2.77
CA ASN A 473 8.58 20.46 -4.12
C ASN A 473 7.49 21.30 -4.78
N LYS A 474 7.89 22.30 -5.58
CA LYS A 474 6.99 23.23 -6.26
C LYS A 474 6.48 22.66 -7.58
N PRO A 475 5.24 22.99 -8.01
CA PRO A 475 4.77 22.64 -9.35
C PRO A 475 5.64 23.25 -10.44
N PRO A 476 5.83 22.57 -11.59
CA PRO A 476 6.69 23.03 -12.68
C PRO A 476 6.21 24.34 -13.32
N TYR A 477 4.92 24.62 -13.24
CA TYR A 477 4.26 25.81 -13.79
C TYR A 477 3.59 26.60 -12.67
N ALA A 478 4.29 26.82 -11.56
CA ALA A 478 3.72 27.45 -10.37
C ALA A 478 3.38 28.93 -10.63
N PRO A 479 2.17 29.37 -10.34
CA PRO A 479 1.86 30.79 -10.32
C PRO A 479 2.35 31.43 -9.02
N PRO A 480 3.22 32.46 -9.09
CA PRO A 480 2.90 33.67 -8.39
C PRO A 480 2.93 34.85 -9.34
N GLY A 481 1.79 35.45 -9.57
CA GLY A 481 1.62 36.61 -10.44
C GLY A 481 1.00 36.23 -11.82
N PRO A 482 1.01 37.14 -12.80
CA PRO A 482 0.37 36.94 -14.11
C PRO A 482 1.10 35.93 -15.03
N GLY A 483 1.78 34.97 -14.49
CA GLY A 483 2.45 33.86 -15.21
C GLY A 483 1.49 32.71 -15.48
N PRO A 484 1.98 31.55 -15.95
CA PRO A 484 1.27 30.58 -16.78
C PRO A 484 0.21 29.75 -16.03
N ALA A 485 -0.80 30.39 -15.45
CA ALA A 485 -1.95 29.69 -14.88
C ALA A 485 -2.72 28.87 -15.92
N THR A 486 -2.52 29.21 -17.18
CA THR A 486 -3.08 28.55 -18.37
C THR A 486 -2.22 27.39 -18.90
N ARG A 487 -1.06 27.13 -18.28
CA ARG A 487 -0.14 26.08 -18.72
C ARG A 487 -0.39 24.77 -17.99
N SER A 488 -0.54 23.71 -18.74
CA SER A 488 -0.64 22.33 -18.25
C SER A 488 0.34 21.42 -18.99
N GLY A 489 0.85 20.37 -18.33
CA GLY A 489 1.79 19.48 -19.01
C GLY A 489 2.52 18.51 -18.10
N ILE A 490 3.45 17.77 -18.73
CA ILE A 490 4.34 16.81 -18.09
C ILE A 490 5.77 17.29 -18.24
N LYS A 491 6.48 17.43 -17.13
CA LYS A 491 7.89 17.77 -17.09
C LYS A 491 8.65 16.75 -16.29
N THR A 492 9.66 16.13 -16.88
CA THR A 492 10.55 15.16 -16.24
C THR A 492 11.87 15.83 -15.84
N LEU A 493 12.63 15.16 -15.00
CA LEU A 493 13.96 15.62 -14.58
C LEU A 493 14.98 14.52 -14.84
N SER A 494 16.11 14.87 -15.44
CA SER A 494 17.21 13.94 -15.68
C SER A 494 17.77 13.40 -14.35
N SER A 495 17.89 12.08 -14.23
CA SER A 495 18.53 11.38 -13.12
C SER A 495 19.99 11.12 -13.52
N LYS A 496 20.95 11.12 -12.64
CA LYS A 496 21.05 11.43 -11.23
C LYS A 496 21.68 12.81 -11.09
N GLY A 497 20.99 13.77 -10.47
CA GLY A 497 21.51 15.11 -10.28
C GLY A 497 21.72 15.94 -11.57
N GLY A 498 21.25 15.49 -12.74
CA GLY A 498 21.28 16.21 -14.00
C GLY A 498 20.21 17.31 -14.04
N GLY A 499 20.56 18.52 -14.48
CA GLY A 499 19.61 19.64 -14.60
C GLY A 499 18.71 19.61 -15.86
N GLY A 500 18.79 18.57 -16.70
CA GLY A 500 18.06 18.47 -17.96
C GLY A 500 16.61 17.98 -17.80
N THR A 501 15.75 18.34 -18.75
CA THR A 501 14.32 18.04 -18.70
C THR A 501 13.77 17.58 -20.04
N ASN A 502 12.87 16.59 -20.04
CA ASN A 502 11.95 16.38 -21.15
C ASN A 502 10.60 16.98 -20.77
N GLU A 503 9.93 17.62 -21.72
CA GLU A 503 8.74 18.39 -21.42
C GLU A 503 7.72 18.31 -22.56
N LEU A 504 6.44 18.13 -22.18
CA LEU A 504 5.29 18.31 -23.06
C LEU A 504 4.30 19.19 -22.31
N TYR A 505 4.04 20.40 -22.82
CA TYR A 505 3.03 21.25 -22.22
C TYR A 505 2.08 21.86 -23.26
N PHE A 506 0.95 22.31 -22.77
CA PHE A 506 -0.07 23.08 -23.46
C PHE A 506 -0.14 24.44 -22.79
N GLU A 507 -0.07 25.50 -23.57
CA GLU A 507 -0.38 26.85 -23.16
C GLU A 507 -1.73 27.25 -23.78
N ASP A 508 -2.74 27.47 -22.93
CA ASP A 508 -4.12 27.76 -23.35
C ASP A 508 -4.49 29.26 -23.24
N LYS A 509 -3.49 30.14 -23.09
CA LYS A 509 -3.73 31.58 -23.05
C LYS A 509 -4.20 32.06 -24.42
N GLN A 510 -5.41 32.65 -24.46
CA GLN A 510 -6.01 33.17 -25.69
C GLN A 510 -5.06 34.08 -26.46
N GLY A 511 -4.83 33.75 -27.73
CA GLY A 511 -3.91 34.46 -28.65
C GLY A 511 -2.42 34.13 -28.44
N SER A 512 -2.11 33.16 -27.59
CA SER A 512 -0.73 32.68 -27.32
C SER A 512 -0.71 31.16 -27.11
N GLU A 513 -1.70 30.47 -27.68
CA GLU A 513 -1.84 29.02 -27.55
C GLU A 513 -0.62 28.32 -28.16
N GLU A 514 -0.10 27.33 -27.45
CA GLU A 514 1.09 26.60 -27.83
C GLU A 514 1.05 25.13 -27.37
N VAL A 515 1.51 24.23 -28.22
CA VAL A 515 1.91 22.87 -27.81
C VAL A 515 3.43 22.78 -27.94
N PHE A 516 4.09 22.57 -26.82
CA PHE A 516 5.54 22.50 -26.74
C PHE A 516 6.02 21.08 -26.47
N LEU A 517 6.97 20.59 -27.26
CA LEU A 517 7.63 19.30 -27.04
C LEU A 517 9.14 19.50 -27.02
N GLN A 518 9.77 19.16 -25.93
CA GLN A 518 11.22 19.20 -25.73
C GLN A 518 11.77 17.84 -25.35
N ALA A 519 12.83 17.42 -25.98
CA ALA A 519 13.67 16.32 -25.53
C ALA A 519 15.04 16.85 -25.12
N GLU A 520 15.51 16.52 -23.95
CA GLU A 520 16.82 16.91 -23.43
C GLU A 520 17.97 16.42 -24.31
N ARG A 521 17.82 15.26 -24.91
CA ARG A 521 18.87 14.69 -25.76
C ARG A 521 18.34 14.20 -27.10
N ASN A 522 17.57 13.14 -27.14
CA ASN A 522 17.12 12.49 -28.36
C ASN A 522 15.60 12.44 -28.43
N LEU A 523 15.03 12.85 -29.55
CA LEU A 523 13.64 12.64 -29.88
C LEU A 523 13.56 11.61 -31.03
N GLN A 524 12.85 10.50 -30.79
CA GLN A 524 12.58 9.47 -31.80
C GLN A 524 11.08 9.39 -32.06
N VAL A 525 10.68 9.56 -33.30
CA VAL A 525 9.30 9.39 -33.76
C VAL A 525 9.24 8.22 -34.73
N LYS A 526 8.52 7.16 -34.37
CA LYS A 526 8.35 5.96 -35.22
C LYS A 526 6.87 5.81 -35.57
N VAL A 527 6.58 5.90 -36.87
CA VAL A 527 5.21 5.74 -37.40
C VAL A 527 5.21 4.51 -38.32
N LYS A 528 4.32 3.57 -38.08
CA LYS A 528 4.26 2.29 -38.82
C LYS A 528 3.45 2.39 -40.13
N ALA A 529 2.62 3.41 -40.27
CA ALA A 529 1.81 3.61 -41.47
C ALA A 529 2.04 5.01 -42.05
N ALA A 530 1.18 5.98 -41.83
CA ALA A 530 1.25 7.30 -42.44
C ALA A 530 1.48 8.40 -41.38
N ARG A 531 2.23 9.43 -41.74
CA ARG A 531 2.31 10.69 -40.98
C ARG A 531 1.81 11.81 -41.89
N THR A 532 0.80 12.52 -41.43
CA THR A 532 0.27 13.72 -42.07
C THR A 532 0.60 14.93 -41.22
N GLU A 533 1.06 16.03 -41.86
CA GLU A 533 1.32 17.28 -41.17
C GLU A 533 0.69 18.42 -41.99
N SER A 534 -0.15 19.24 -41.35
CA SER A 534 -0.81 20.40 -41.94
C SER A 534 -0.50 21.62 -41.10
N ILE A 535 0.08 22.65 -41.71
CA ILE A 535 0.53 23.84 -41.00
C ILE A 535 -0.09 25.07 -41.70
N GLY A 536 -0.96 25.80 -40.99
CA GLY A 536 -1.64 26.98 -41.51
C GLY A 536 -0.75 28.20 -41.69
N GLY A 537 0.39 28.25 -41.02
CA GLY A 537 1.35 29.34 -41.07
C GLY A 537 2.71 28.91 -41.58
N ALA A 538 3.75 29.12 -40.82
CA ALA A 538 5.14 28.84 -41.18
C ALA A 538 5.70 27.59 -40.52
N ARG A 539 6.54 26.86 -41.27
CA ARG A 539 7.40 25.81 -40.72
C ARG A 539 8.86 26.23 -40.74
N ASN A 540 9.53 26.26 -39.60
CA ASN A 540 10.95 26.55 -39.46
C ASN A 540 11.70 25.31 -38.97
N THR A 541 12.74 24.90 -39.68
CA THR A 541 13.58 23.77 -39.29
C THR A 541 15.04 24.23 -39.18
N ARG A 542 15.69 23.96 -38.05
CA ARG A 542 17.12 24.23 -37.86
C ARG A 542 17.80 22.94 -37.40
N ILE A 543 18.80 22.52 -38.15
CA ILE A 543 19.58 21.30 -37.89
C ILE A 543 21.04 21.70 -37.73
N GLY A 544 21.66 21.37 -36.61
CA GLY A 544 23.02 21.78 -36.27
C GLY A 544 24.13 20.96 -36.94
N SER A 545 23.81 19.74 -37.38
CA SER A 545 24.80 18.83 -38.00
C SER A 545 24.37 18.40 -39.41
N TYR A 546 23.66 17.31 -39.54
CA TYR A 546 23.25 16.82 -40.86
C TYR A 546 21.75 16.46 -40.88
N ASP A 547 21.14 16.59 -42.04
CA ASP A 547 19.79 16.13 -42.35
C ASP A 547 19.88 15.02 -43.41
N SER A 548 19.19 13.91 -43.17
CA SER A 548 19.14 12.80 -44.12
C SER A 548 17.70 12.34 -44.29
N THR A 549 17.23 12.39 -45.52
CA THR A 549 15.90 11.91 -45.88
C THR A 549 16.05 10.78 -46.88
N LYS A 550 15.48 9.60 -46.57
CA LYS A 550 15.38 8.48 -47.50
C LYS A 550 13.90 8.22 -47.79
N VAL A 551 13.53 8.21 -49.05
CA VAL A 551 12.21 7.88 -49.55
C VAL A 551 12.38 6.71 -50.52
N ASP A 552 11.76 5.58 -50.23
CA ASP A 552 11.94 4.34 -51.00
C ASP A 552 11.10 4.32 -52.29
N ASP A 553 10.08 5.16 -52.42
CA ASP A 553 9.18 5.22 -53.56
C ASP A 553 9.28 6.59 -54.28
N TYR A 554 8.49 7.56 -53.92
CA TYR A 554 8.55 8.89 -54.56
C TYR A 554 8.39 10.05 -53.59
N GLN A 555 8.99 11.18 -53.90
CA GLN A 555 8.85 12.44 -53.17
C GLN A 555 8.36 13.54 -54.07
N THR A 556 7.31 14.23 -53.73
CA THR A 556 6.79 15.40 -54.44
C THR A 556 6.95 16.65 -53.58
N LEU A 557 7.43 17.75 -54.20
CA LEU A 557 7.53 19.05 -53.57
C LEU A 557 6.84 20.10 -54.44
N ASN A 558 5.69 20.62 -54.02
CA ASN A 558 4.97 21.71 -54.67
C ASN A 558 5.18 23.00 -53.85
N VAL A 559 5.67 24.04 -54.52
CA VAL A 559 5.93 25.36 -53.92
C VAL A 559 5.19 26.41 -54.71
N GLY A 560 4.19 27.07 -54.10
CA GLY A 560 3.30 27.99 -54.78
C GLY A 560 3.96 29.25 -55.29
N THR A 561 5.00 29.77 -54.67
CA THR A 561 5.63 31.04 -55.05
C THR A 561 7.10 30.89 -55.40
N SER A 562 7.95 30.58 -54.44
CA SER A 562 9.39 30.52 -54.66
C SER A 562 10.10 29.49 -53.78
N ARG A 563 11.13 28.86 -54.33
CA ARG A 563 12.05 27.99 -53.61
C ARG A 563 13.47 28.54 -53.75
N SER A 564 14.15 28.75 -52.63
CA SER A 564 15.57 29.14 -52.61
C SER A 564 16.38 28.05 -51.91
N VAL A 565 17.47 27.62 -52.54
CA VAL A 565 18.44 26.67 -51.99
C VAL A 565 19.81 27.31 -51.99
N ARG A 566 20.45 27.47 -50.85
CA ARG A 566 21.82 27.98 -50.72
C ARG A 566 22.71 26.93 -50.08
N VAL A 567 23.73 26.52 -50.81
CA VAL A 567 24.74 25.55 -50.34
C VAL A 567 26.09 26.27 -50.37
N LYS A 568 26.80 26.31 -49.24
CA LYS A 568 28.14 26.94 -49.15
C LYS A 568 29.24 26.08 -49.77
N GLY A 569 29.06 24.77 -49.79
CA GLY A 569 30.01 23.82 -50.33
C GLY A 569 29.54 23.21 -51.65
N TYR A 570 29.49 21.88 -51.65
CA TYR A 570 29.18 21.10 -52.86
C TYR A 570 27.67 20.74 -52.85
N SER A 571 27.03 20.85 -54.00
CA SER A 571 25.68 20.40 -54.27
C SER A 571 25.66 19.45 -55.45
N MET A 572 25.07 18.29 -55.30
CA MET A 572 24.93 17.24 -56.28
C MET A 572 23.47 16.84 -56.44
N ASN A 573 22.99 16.81 -57.69
CA ASN A 573 21.73 16.17 -58.06
C ASN A 573 22.05 15.02 -58.96
N LEU A 574 21.76 13.80 -58.63
CA LEU A 574 22.01 12.60 -59.42
C LEU A 574 20.69 11.89 -59.65
N ALA A 575 20.43 11.50 -60.87
CA ALA A 575 19.34 10.58 -61.21
C ALA A 575 19.94 9.45 -62.04
N ASP A 576 19.63 8.21 -61.73
CA ASP A 576 20.19 7.04 -62.44
C ASP A 576 19.60 6.87 -63.80
N ASP A 577 18.38 7.32 -64.02
CA ASP A 577 17.65 7.14 -65.28
C ASP A 577 17.43 8.47 -66.02
N PHE A 578 16.60 9.35 -65.45
CA PHE A 578 16.23 10.61 -66.14
C PHE A 578 16.15 11.81 -65.19
N SER A 579 16.64 12.96 -65.61
CA SER A 579 16.53 14.23 -64.86
C SER A 579 16.06 15.33 -65.80
N GLU A 580 14.93 15.99 -65.46
CA GLU A 580 14.39 17.11 -66.27
C GLU A 580 14.38 18.42 -65.48
N PHE A 581 14.80 19.49 -66.10
CA PHE A 581 14.69 20.86 -65.60
C PHE A 581 13.90 21.70 -66.56
N GLY A 582 12.64 21.95 -66.30
CA GLY A 582 11.78 22.76 -67.16
C GLY A 582 11.45 24.12 -66.54
N SER A 583 11.25 25.14 -67.33
CA SER A 583 10.77 26.47 -66.94
C SER A 583 9.85 27.03 -68.00
N LYS A 584 8.65 27.47 -67.63
CA LYS A 584 7.74 28.19 -68.55
C LYS A 584 8.17 29.64 -68.81
N GLY A 585 9.10 30.17 -68.03
CA GLY A 585 9.69 31.51 -68.19
C GLY A 585 11.17 31.43 -68.51
N SER A 586 11.96 32.23 -67.84
CA SER A 586 13.41 32.26 -68.05
C SER A 586 14.16 31.32 -67.14
N TYR A 587 15.11 30.58 -67.67
CA TYR A 587 16.08 29.80 -66.88
C TYR A 587 17.44 30.53 -66.95
N LEU A 588 17.99 30.86 -65.77
CA LEU A 588 19.28 31.54 -65.66
C LEU A 588 20.24 30.67 -64.84
N MET A 589 21.36 30.30 -65.43
CA MET A 589 22.46 29.63 -64.77
C MET A 589 23.68 30.61 -64.72
N LEU A 590 24.08 30.98 -63.52
CA LEU A 590 25.21 31.87 -63.24
C LEU A 590 26.33 31.11 -62.53
N HIS A 591 27.54 31.19 -63.06
CA HIS A 591 28.71 30.58 -62.42
C HIS A 591 29.74 31.69 -62.10
N GLY A 592 30.34 31.64 -60.90
CA GLY A 592 31.20 32.73 -60.46
C GLY A 592 32.61 32.70 -61.00
N GLN A 593 33.43 31.69 -60.73
CA GLN A 593 34.86 31.75 -60.96
C GLN A 593 35.51 30.54 -61.65
N THR A 594 34.72 29.50 -61.99
CA THR A 594 35.31 28.25 -62.51
C THR A 594 34.58 27.74 -63.76
N THR A 595 34.69 26.48 -64.07
CA THR A 595 34.22 25.87 -65.33
C THR A 595 32.77 25.35 -65.15
N THR A 596 31.92 25.65 -66.14
CA THR A 596 30.66 24.92 -66.33
C THR A 596 30.91 23.83 -67.39
N THR A 597 30.65 22.60 -67.12
CA THR A 597 30.74 21.52 -68.09
C THR A 597 29.33 20.94 -68.29
N VAL A 598 28.89 20.89 -69.53
CA VAL A 598 27.71 20.15 -69.98
C VAL A 598 28.20 19.03 -70.87
N SER A 599 28.00 17.78 -70.50
CA SER A 599 28.47 16.62 -71.26
C SER A 599 27.40 15.55 -71.36
N GLY A 600 27.28 14.91 -72.46
CA GLY A 600 26.47 13.72 -72.71
C GLY A 600 27.34 12.67 -73.41
N SER A 601 27.16 11.40 -73.12
CA SER A 601 27.93 10.30 -73.73
C SER A 601 27.60 10.09 -75.19
N GLU A 602 26.39 10.41 -75.60
CA GLU A 602 25.93 10.24 -76.97
C GLU A 602 25.67 11.58 -77.64
N ARG A 603 24.91 12.48 -77.03
CA ARG A 603 24.51 13.74 -77.66
C ARG A 603 24.20 14.82 -76.64
N VAL A 604 24.53 16.08 -77.02
CA VAL A 604 24.08 17.29 -76.30
C VAL A 604 23.40 18.19 -77.34
N ASP A 605 22.12 18.47 -77.22
CA ASP A 605 21.33 19.36 -78.01
C ASP A 605 21.17 20.75 -77.38
N ILE A 606 21.48 21.81 -78.13
CA ILE A 606 21.19 23.16 -77.72
C ILE A 606 20.32 23.76 -78.83
N VAL A 607 19.05 23.97 -78.58
CA VAL A 607 18.04 24.36 -79.54
C VAL A 607 17.36 25.66 -79.10
N GLY A 608 17.24 26.64 -79.93
CA GLY A 608 16.55 27.89 -79.66
C GLY A 608 16.37 28.70 -80.96
N LYS A 609 15.48 29.72 -81.02
CA LYS A 609 15.37 30.67 -82.15
C LYS A 609 16.67 31.40 -82.37
N GLU A 610 17.33 31.72 -81.29
CA GLU A 610 18.65 32.37 -81.32
C GLU A 610 19.54 31.69 -80.25
N ILE A 611 20.74 31.37 -80.57
CA ILE A 611 21.80 30.87 -79.71
C ILE A 611 22.93 31.86 -79.69
N ALA A 612 23.13 32.58 -78.59
CA ALA A 612 24.25 33.51 -78.45
C ALA A 612 25.33 32.92 -77.55
N ALA A 613 26.54 32.84 -77.99
CA ALA A 613 27.69 32.44 -77.19
C ALA A 613 28.70 33.59 -77.15
N LEU A 614 29.00 34.08 -75.95
CA LEU A 614 30.01 35.18 -75.80
C LEU A 614 31.15 34.65 -74.92
N GLY A 615 32.35 34.63 -75.49
CA GLY A 615 33.57 34.33 -74.76
C GLY A 615 34.50 35.54 -74.76
N TYR A 616 34.88 36.03 -73.59
CA TYR A 616 35.74 37.20 -73.46
C TYR A 616 37.16 36.98 -74.01
N SER A 617 37.65 35.76 -73.99
CA SER A 617 38.98 35.41 -74.48
C SER A 617 38.94 34.40 -75.63
N LYS A 618 38.06 33.43 -75.60
CA LYS A 618 38.01 32.35 -76.56
C LYS A 618 36.69 31.66 -76.62
N ILE A 619 36.15 31.31 -77.72
CA ILE A 619 35.11 30.34 -77.99
C ILE A 619 35.73 29.25 -78.88
N SER A 620 35.57 27.97 -78.45
CA SER A 620 36.07 26.82 -79.18
C SER A 620 34.96 25.77 -79.37
N LEU A 621 34.71 25.34 -80.60
CA LEU A 621 33.88 24.21 -80.97
C LEU A 621 34.79 23.18 -81.64
N GLN A 622 34.83 21.95 -81.09
CA GLN A 622 35.72 20.90 -81.55
C GLN A 622 35.00 19.57 -81.73
N ALA A 623 35.26 18.90 -82.84
CA ALA A 623 34.81 17.53 -83.07
C ALA A 623 35.94 16.72 -83.69
N GLY A 624 36.56 15.82 -82.97
CA GLY A 624 37.74 15.09 -83.31
C GLY A 624 38.90 16.04 -83.65
N SER A 625 39.46 15.96 -84.89
CA SER A 625 40.53 16.85 -85.38
C SER A 625 39.99 18.17 -85.97
N SER A 626 38.68 18.33 -86.12
CA SER A 626 38.07 19.56 -86.70
C SER A 626 37.65 20.49 -85.58
N PHE A 627 37.92 21.78 -85.75
CA PHE A 627 37.52 22.76 -84.73
C PHE A 627 37.28 24.17 -85.38
N ILE A 628 36.46 24.93 -84.64
CA ILE A 628 36.27 26.37 -84.87
C ILE A 628 36.70 27.08 -83.61
N VAL A 629 37.62 28.02 -83.70
CA VAL A 629 38.09 28.85 -82.58
C VAL A 629 37.91 30.33 -82.94
N LEU A 630 37.29 31.06 -82.05
CA LEU A 630 37.22 32.53 -82.09
C LEU A 630 38.03 33.01 -80.87
N ASP A 631 39.08 33.82 -81.18
CA ASP A 631 39.91 34.43 -80.14
C ASP A 631 40.34 35.85 -80.61
N SER A 632 41.16 36.52 -79.83
CA SER A 632 41.66 37.87 -80.16
C SER A 632 42.45 37.94 -81.46
N SER A 633 42.92 36.82 -81.99
CA SER A 633 43.63 36.72 -83.24
C SER A 633 42.73 36.54 -84.52
N GLY A 634 41.42 36.29 -84.25
CA GLY A 634 40.45 36.10 -85.34
C GLY A 634 39.69 34.77 -85.26
N VAL A 635 39.13 34.33 -86.34
CA VAL A 635 38.41 33.08 -86.50
C VAL A 635 39.29 32.04 -87.18
N LYS A 636 39.53 30.92 -86.49
CA LYS A 636 40.24 29.77 -87.07
C LYS A 636 39.25 28.62 -87.24
N ILE A 637 39.20 28.16 -88.54
CA ILE A 637 38.41 26.97 -88.85
C ILE A 637 39.39 25.94 -89.40
N VAL A 638 39.48 24.78 -88.81
CA VAL A 638 40.43 23.70 -89.18
C VAL A 638 39.68 22.40 -89.31
N GLY A 639 39.94 21.65 -90.28
CA GLY A 639 39.44 20.31 -90.52
C GLY A 639 39.96 19.70 -91.78
N PRO A 640 39.90 18.39 -92.03
CA PRO A 640 40.34 17.73 -93.26
C PRO A 640 39.68 18.32 -94.49
N THR A 641 38.49 18.83 -94.37
CA THR A 641 37.77 19.59 -95.42
C THR A 641 37.00 20.72 -94.73
N VAL A 642 37.18 21.97 -95.25
CA VAL A 642 36.44 23.15 -94.81
C VAL A 642 35.53 23.59 -95.92
N SER A 643 34.25 23.45 -95.81
CA SER A 643 33.28 23.87 -96.81
C SER A 643 32.60 25.17 -96.38
N ILE A 644 32.85 26.28 -97.06
CA ILE A 644 32.24 27.58 -96.82
C ILE A 644 31.31 27.89 -97.98
N ASN A 645 30.04 28.10 -97.74
CA ASN A 645 28.99 28.36 -98.76
C ASN A 645 28.89 27.29 -99.88
N SER A 646 29.20 26.04 -99.59
CA SER A 646 29.24 24.92 -100.53
C SER A 646 27.93 24.15 -100.68
N GLY A 647 26.82 24.72 -100.44
CA GLY A 647 25.54 24.02 -100.56
C GLY A 647 25.55 22.62 -99.95
N GLY A 648 24.75 22.34 -99.03
CA GLY A 648 24.55 21.03 -98.41
C GLY A 648 23.27 21.07 -97.58
N ALA A 649 22.55 19.99 -97.45
CA ALA A 649 21.40 19.93 -96.60
C ALA A 649 21.87 19.91 -95.10
N PRO A 650 21.29 20.69 -94.24
CA PRO A 650 21.55 20.53 -92.80
C PRO A 650 21.24 19.11 -92.42
N LEU A 651 22.08 18.50 -91.56
CA LEU A 651 21.75 17.23 -90.89
C LEU A 651 20.33 17.34 -90.31
N ALA A 652 19.45 16.43 -90.70
CA ALA A 652 18.13 16.37 -90.16
C ALA A 652 18.24 16.22 -88.64
N THR A 653 18.07 17.31 -87.92
CA THR A 653 17.86 17.28 -86.51
C THR A 653 16.47 16.68 -86.34
N GLY A 654 16.39 15.43 -85.92
CA GLY A 654 15.12 14.91 -85.45
C GLY A 654 14.69 15.84 -84.33
N LEU A 655 13.70 16.67 -84.59
CA LEU A 655 13.03 17.43 -83.56
C LEU A 655 12.38 16.40 -82.59
N VAL A 656 13.08 16.07 -81.54
CA VAL A 656 12.42 15.48 -80.40
C VAL A 656 11.57 16.60 -79.82
N SER A 657 10.28 16.57 -80.18
CA SER A 657 9.29 17.43 -79.56
C SER A 657 9.17 16.93 -78.13
N TYR A 658 9.96 17.52 -77.26
CA TYR A 658 9.64 17.43 -75.83
C TYR A 658 8.37 18.25 -75.64
N GLY A 659 7.20 17.59 -75.62
CA GLY A 659 5.99 18.18 -75.05
C GLY A 659 6.35 18.63 -73.63
N VAL A 660 6.26 19.91 -73.37
CA VAL A 660 6.32 20.40 -71.98
C VAL A 660 5.21 19.68 -71.31
N PRO A 661 5.49 18.82 -70.29
CA PRO A 661 4.43 18.18 -69.56
C PRO A 661 3.53 19.28 -69.02
N ASP A 662 2.24 19.18 -69.34
CA ASP A 662 1.27 20.08 -68.76
C ASP A 662 1.25 19.81 -67.28
N TYR A 663 1.92 20.63 -66.50
CA TYR A 663 2.02 20.44 -65.01
C TYR A 663 0.65 20.50 -64.32
N ASP A 664 -0.36 21.00 -64.97
CA ASP A 664 -1.74 20.93 -64.52
C ASP A 664 -2.34 19.53 -64.73
N ALA A 665 -1.76 18.72 -65.67
CA ALA A 665 -2.14 17.30 -65.85
C ALA A 665 -1.32 16.35 -64.96
N ALA A 666 -0.10 16.72 -64.55
CA ALA A 666 0.71 15.92 -63.60
C ALA A 666 0.10 15.87 -62.18
N GLY A 667 -0.76 16.81 -61.83
CA GLY A 667 -1.59 16.73 -60.63
C GLY A 667 -2.61 15.59 -60.66
N ALA A 668 -2.92 15.04 -61.82
CA ALA A 668 -3.86 13.95 -61.99
C ALA A 668 -3.24 12.54 -61.93
N HIS A 669 -1.90 12.43 -61.99
CA HIS A 669 -1.21 11.14 -61.88
C HIS A 669 -0.61 10.86 -60.52
N GLY A 670 -0.69 11.79 -59.57
CA GLY A 670 -0.21 11.62 -58.19
C GLY A 670 -1.23 11.12 -57.20
N THR A 671 -2.49 11.09 -57.51
CA THR A 671 -3.50 10.39 -56.75
C THR A 671 -3.65 8.97 -57.27
N ARG A 672 -2.66 8.10 -57.11
CA ARG A 672 -3.06 6.85 -56.54
C ARG A 672 -3.56 7.22 -55.13
N ASP A 673 -4.83 7.59 -55.04
CA ASP A 673 -5.61 7.24 -53.89
C ASP A 673 -5.13 5.85 -53.49
N GLY A 674 -4.48 5.76 -52.36
CA GLY A 674 -4.42 4.49 -51.71
C GLY A 674 -5.89 4.15 -51.59
N THR A 675 -6.42 3.45 -52.59
CA THR A 675 -7.77 2.93 -52.52
C THR A 675 -7.73 2.09 -51.27
N VAL A 676 -8.19 2.68 -50.19
CA VAL A 676 -8.57 1.97 -48.99
C VAL A 676 -9.57 0.96 -49.52
N THR A 677 -9.07 -0.22 -49.83
CA THR A 677 -9.85 -1.33 -50.41
C THR A 677 -10.76 -1.93 -49.34
N ASP A 678 -10.62 -1.50 -48.08
CA ASP A 678 -11.49 -1.86 -46.98
C ASP A 678 -12.64 -0.85 -46.87
N PRO A 679 -13.90 -1.27 -47.12
CA PRO A 679 -15.05 -0.41 -46.97
C PRO A 679 -15.18 0.25 -45.60
N ILE A 680 -14.64 -0.38 -44.56
CA ILE A 680 -14.63 0.16 -43.18
C ILE A 680 -13.73 1.39 -43.08
N GLN A 681 -12.54 1.35 -43.70
CA GLN A 681 -11.60 2.47 -43.67
C GLN A 681 -12.11 3.65 -44.49
N GLN A 682 -12.85 3.41 -45.60
CA GLN A 682 -13.49 4.47 -46.38
C GLN A 682 -14.60 5.16 -45.59
N LEU A 683 -15.42 4.38 -44.84
CA LEU A 683 -16.46 4.91 -44.00
C LEU A 683 -15.89 5.67 -42.79
N GLN A 684 -14.81 5.20 -42.20
CA GLN A 684 -14.10 5.89 -41.13
C GLN A 684 -13.44 7.21 -41.60
N ALA A 685 -12.84 7.21 -42.74
CA ALA A 685 -12.28 8.45 -43.35
C ALA A 685 -13.39 9.48 -43.65
N LYS A 686 -14.53 9.05 -44.19
CA LYS A 686 -15.71 9.94 -44.40
C LYS A 686 -16.26 10.43 -43.07
N ALA A 687 -16.37 9.58 -42.03
CA ALA A 687 -16.84 9.96 -40.71
C ALA A 687 -15.92 11.00 -40.07
N LEU A 688 -14.60 10.85 -40.19
CA LEU A 688 -13.62 11.82 -39.70
C LEU A 688 -13.73 13.19 -40.40
N ILE A 689 -13.91 13.18 -41.73
CA ILE A 689 -14.10 14.43 -42.52
C ILE A 689 -15.42 15.12 -42.10
N ASN A 690 -16.49 14.38 -41.96
CA ASN A 690 -17.80 14.93 -41.56
C ASN A 690 -17.75 15.47 -40.12
N ALA A 691 -17.12 14.77 -39.18
CA ALA A 691 -16.94 15.24 -37.81
C ALA A 691 -16.14 16.54 -37.74
N ALA A 692 -15.09 16.65 -38.55
CA ALA A 692 -14.27 17.86 -38.65
C ALA A 692 -15.06 19.04 -39.25
N GLN A 693 -15.94 18.78 -40.23
CA GLN A 693 -16.75 19.81 -40.87
C GLN A 693 -17.96 20.24 -40.07
N SER A 694 -18.56 19.33 -39.28
CA SER A 694 -19.79 19.57 -38.50
C SER A 694 -19.54 19.98 -37.06
N ASN A 695 -18.29 19.95 -36.58
CA ASN A 695 -17.92 20.20 -35.18
C ASN A 695 -18.62 19.27 -34.18
N GLN A 696 -19.00 18.04 -34.60
CA GLN A 696 -19.65 17.06 -33.76
C GLN A 696 -18.64 16.10 -33.12
N ALA A 697 -19.03 15.50 -32.01
CA ALA A 697 -18.18 14.54 -31.30
C ALA A 697 -17.88 13.31 -32.17
N LEU A 698 -16.62 12.94 -32.29
CA LEU A 698 -16.10 11.81 -33.07
C LEU A 698 -16.84 10.49 -32.80
N CYS A 699 -17.35 10.32 -31.57
CA CYS A 699 -18.08 9.12 -31.13
C CYS A 699 -19.43 8.92 -31.86
N ALA A 700 -20.17 9.99 -32.15
CA ALA A 700 -21.46 9.91 -32.85
C ALA A 700 -21.30 9.52 -34.32
N GLU A 701 -20.30 10.08 -35.01
CA GLU A 701 -19.99 9.77 -36.42
C GLU A 701 -19.42 8.37 -36.59
N CYS A 702 -18.61 7.89 -35.66
CA CYS A 702 -18.12 6.50 -35.66
C CYS A 702 -19.27 5.48 -35.45
N GLN A 703 -20.25 5.80 -34.63
CA GLN A 703 -21.43 4.95 -34.45
C GLN A 703 -22.31 4.94 -35.69
N ALA A 704 -22.51 6.07 -36.35
CA ALA A 704 -23.23 6.16 -37.62
C ALA A 704 -22.53 5.37 -38.75
N ALA A 705 -21.20 5.47 -38.84
CA ALA A 705 -20.42 4.69 -39.80
C ALA A 705 -20.49 3.19 -39.56
N ARG A 706 -20.51 2.76 -38.33
CA ARG A 706 -20.65 1.35 -37.92
C ARG A 706 -22.04 0.79 -38.24
N ALA A 707 -23.09 1.59 -37.99
CA ALA A 707 -24.47 1.23 -38.32
C ALA A 707 -24.68 1.12 -39.84
N ALA A 708 -24.10 2.06 -40.61
CA ALA A 708 -24.15 2.03 -42.07
C ALA A 708 -23.41 0.79 -42.65
N TYR A 709 -22.29 0.38 -42.06
CA TYR A 709 -21.57 -0.83 -42.44
C TYR A 709 -22.38 -2.10 -42.14
N GLN A 710 -23.00 -2.17 -40.98
CA GLN A 710 -23.86 -3.33 -40.65
C GLN A 710 -25.07 -3.46 -41.58
N ALA A 711 -25.62 -2.34 -42.04
CA ALA A 711 -26.71 -2.31 -43.02
C ALA A 711 -26.25 -2.69 -44.44
N LEU A 712 -24.96 -2.52 -44.77
CA LEU A 712 -24.37 -2.96 -46.06
C LEU A 712 -24.02 -4.44 -46.09
N MET A 713 -23.81 -5.05 -44.92
CA MET A 713 -23.45 -6.48 -44.77
C MET A 713 -24.66 -7.38 -44.48
N ALA A 714 -25.85 -6.82 -44.21
CA ALA A 714 -27.14 -7.47 -44.09
C ALA A 714 -27.89 -7.44 -45.44
#